data_011b0c2fddacc36b001e52bdd4e2fec8
#
_entry.id   011b0c2fddacc36b001e52bdd4e2fec8
#
_cell.length_a   1.000
_cell.length_b   1.000
_cell.length_c   1.000
_cell.angle_alpha   90.00
_cell.angle_beta   90.00
_cell.angle_gamma   90.00
#
_symmetry.space_group_name_H-M   'P 1'
#
loop_
_entity.id
_entity.type
_entity.pdbx_description
1 polymer ?
#
loop_
_entity_poly.entity_id
_entity_poly.type
_entity_poly.pdbx_seq_one_letter_code
_entity_poly.pdbx_strand_id
1 'polypeptide(L)'
;MESKKIYNCVFKNCLGESVVVQVNYDDSIEHLIHSYFVRKEKENLFVENIEKTYFIFDGLKINYENNEEKVFTLFKLNEFPKVYVYRLDYTNKSGDIEIKDPEKDIIKDNIFTCVYKAKYNDKYVAVKKIKKDQLKEDLKESLTTDELNEDNFKQEIIKFNRELENMRICHCENSVEIYDYFDEEKYFVIVMELCDNTLFKELAKTKKGFSAKEIKEILLQLNNVFKKMNENHIAHRDIKLHNILVQYLNEEKTKFKVLLSDYGVSNQLSSMTQRYTSHAGTKIIMAPEILSGDEYNNKCDLWSLGVNIYQLYTKKPPYTGAFDNVILKQIDKLGQSVLNVIKDEKLKDLLSKLLVKDPKHRISWEEYFNHPFFNKATLQIKSYEDIEIIDTIKDNIYTCVYKAKYQDQFIAVKKIKKEPLKEDIKENLVVDEITEEDFKEEIIKFHRELAIMEKCSCKNSVEIYGYFDTEEAFVIAMELCDNTLLKELAKTKNGFNAKEIKEILMQLNNVFKKMNENNIAHRDIKLNNILVKYLNKEKTKFKVLLSDYGVSKQLSSITKRYKTHAGTQIIMAPEILSGEEYNNKCDLWSLGVNIYQLYTKKQPYNGSFDKVILNQINKLGKSVLDVIKDEKLKDLLSKLLVKDPKYRISWEEYFEHDFFK
;
A
#
# COMPACT_ATOMS: atom_id res chain seq x y z
N MET A 1 36.98 13.51 -25.15
CA MET A 1 37.15 12.92 -23.80
C MET A 1 35.79 12.30 -23.46
N GLU A 2 35.63 10.99 -23.65
CA GLU A 2 34.43 10.28 -23.23
C GLU A 2 34.35 10.36 -21.71
N SER A 3 33.26 10.89 -21.18
CA SER A 3 33.00 10.88 -19.74
C SER A 3 32.93 9.43 -19.28
N LYS A 4 33.88 8.97 -18.45
CA LYS A 4 33.85 7.66 -17.84
C LYS A 4 32.51 7.50 -17.11
N LYS A 5 31.68 6.57 -17.56
CA LYS A 5 30.43 6.20 -16.86
C LYS A 5 30.80 5.58 -15.53
N ILE A 6 30.30 6.15 -14.43
CA ILE A 6 30.50 5.66 -13.06
C ILE A 6 29.20 4.96 -12.63
N TYR A 7 29.31 3.79 -12.06
CA TYR A 7 28.20 3.09 -11.40
C TYR A 7 28.27 3.30 -9.88
N ASN A 8 27.09 3.49 -9.27
CA ASN A 8 26.90 3.46 -7.82
C ASN A 8 26.30 2.11 -7.45
N CYS A 9 27.16 1.15 -7.05
CA CYS A 9 26.72 -0.16 -6.62
C CYS A 9 26.34 -0.13 -5.14
N VAL A 10 25.13 -0.58 -4.81
CA VAL A 10 24.66 -0.69 -3.42
C VAL A 10 24.85 -2.11 -2.96
N PHE A 11 25.81 -2.34 -2.07
CA PHE A 11 25.98 -3.61 -1.37
C PHE A 11 25.07 -3.65 -0.14
N LYS A 12 24.34 -4.74 0.01
CA LYS A 12 23.49 -5.00 1.18
C LYS A 12 23.86 -6.31 1.82
N ASN A 13 24.14 -6.30 3.11
CA ASN A 13 24.34 -7.53 3.85
C ASN A 13 23.06 -8.00 4.58
N CYS A 14 23.12 -9.21 5.10
CA CYS A 14 22.02 -9.84 5.82
C CYS A 14 21.65 -9.14 7.15
N LEU A 15 22.50 -8.25 7.67
CA LEU A 15 22.21 -7.43 8.85
C LEU A 15 21.45 -6.13 8.53
N GLY A 16 21.15 -5.89 7.24
CA GLY A 16 20.47 -4.66 6.78
C GLY A 16 21.42 -3.48 6.57
N GLU A 17 22.72 -3.64 6.82
CA GLU A 17 23.71 -2.61 6.48
C GLU A 17 23.80 -2.47 4.97
N SER A 18 23.98 -1.25 4.49
CA SER A 18 24.19 -0.97 3.08
C SER A 18 25.38 -0.06 2.88
N VAL A 19 26.23 -0.41 1.92
CA VAL A 19 27.42 0.35 1.55
C VAL A 19 27.32 0.69 0.06
N VAL A 20 27.56 1.95 -0.29
CA VAL A 20 27.58 2.41 -1.69
C VAL A 20 29.02 2.46 -2.15
N VAL A 21 29.33 1.75 -3.21
CA VAL A 21 30.66 1.72 -3.85
C VAL A 21 30.56 2.31 -5.24
N GLN A 22 31.44 3.24 -5.55
CA GLN A 22 31.54 3.82 -6.89
C GLN A 22 32.62 3.08 -7.68
N VAL A 23 32.28 2.59 -8.86
CA VAL A 23 33.19 1.91 -9.79
C VAL A 23 33.02 2.44 -11.20
N ASN A 24 34.06 2.36 -12.00
CA ASN A 24 33.98 2.71 -13.39
C ASN A 24 33.37 1.57 -14.22
N TYR A 25 32.83 1.93 -15.36
CA TYR A 25 32.25 1.03 -16.33
C TYR A 25 33.19 -0.13 -16.75
N ASP A 26 34.48 0.14 -16.83
CA ASP A 26 35.52 -0.79 -17.28
C ASP A 26 36.25 -1.52 -16.14
N ASP A 27 35.87 -1.29 -14.88
CA ASP A 27 36.49 -1.97 -13.75
C ASP A 27 36.13 -3.46 -13.74
N SER A 28 37.02 -4.31 -13.22
CA SER A 28 36.72 -5.73 -13.01
C SER A 28 35.77 -5.94 -11.83
N ILE A 29 35.09 -7.08 -11.79
CA ILE A 29 34.26 -7.49 -10.66
C ILE A 29 35.09 -7.68 -9.40
N GLU A 30 36.34 -8.17 -9.54
CA GLU A 30 37.29 -8.24 -8.44
C GLU A 30 37.56 -6.86 -7.82
N HIS A 31 37.77 -5.82 -8.67
CA HIS A 31 37.94 -4.46 -8.21
C HIS A 31 36.69 -3.92 -7.50
N LEU A 32 35.52 -4.23 -7.99
CA LEU A 32 34.24 -3.87 -7.35
C LEU A 32 34.13 -4.48 -5.95
N ILE A 33 34.42 -5.77 -5.80
CA ILE A 33 34.34 -6.48 -4.51
C ILE A 33 35.42 -5.97 -3.56
N HIS A 34 36.65 -5.76 -4.04
CA HIS A 34 37.72 -5.20 -3.24
C HIS A 34 37.35 -3.79 -2.72
N SER A 35 36.75 -2.96 -3.59
CA SER A 35 36.29 -1.61 -3.22
C SER A 35 35.19 -1.65 -2.14
N TYR A 36 34.33 -2.67 -2.13
CA TYR A 36 33.34 -2.88 -1.07
C TYR A 36 34.03 -3.10 0.29
N PHE A 37 35.01 -3.98 0.38
CA PHE A 37 35.72 -4.25 1.65
C PHE A 37 36.48 -3.01 2.14
N VAL A 38 37.19 -2.31 1.26
CA VAL A 38 37.90 -1.07 1.59
C VAL A 38 36.93 -0.01 2.12
N ARG A 39 35.73 0.07 1.57
CA ARG A 39 34.72 1.02 2.03
C ARG A 39 34.17 0.66 3.40
N LYS A 40 33.91 -0.62 3.66
CA LYS A 40 33.48 -1.10 4.99
C LYS A 40 34.52 -0.80 6.07
N GLU A 41 35.79 -1.02 5.82
CA GLU A 41 36.86 -0.63 6.73
C GLU A 41 36.88 0.86 7.07
N LYS A 42 36.76 1.72 6.02
CA LYS A 42 36.76 3.18 6.20
C LYS A 42 35.55 3.68 7.02
N GLU A 43 34.42 2.99 6.97
CA GLU A 43 33.22 3.37 7.68
C GLU A 43 33.14 2.70 9.09
N ASN A 44 34.18 2.01 9.54
CA ASN A 44 34.24 1.23 10.77
C ASN A 44 33.07 0.24 10.90
N LEU A 45 32.59 -0.27 9.77
CA LEU A 45 31.58 -1.31 9.73
C LEU A 45 32.25 -2.67 9.90
N PHE A 46 31.48 -3.64 10.35
CA PHE A 46 31.98 -5.00 10.50
C PHE A 46 32.43 -5.55 9.14
N VAL A 47 33.71 -5.94 9.04
CA VAL A 47 34.34 -6.48 7.82
C VAL A 47 34.15 -7.99 7.80
N GLU A 48 33.46 -8.49 6.75
CA GLU A 48 33.30 -9.93 6.51
C GLU A 48 34.63 -10.54 6.05
N ASN A 49 34.84 -11.81 6.40
CA ASN A 49 35.97 -12.57 5.83
C ASN A 49 35.64 -12.90 4.36
N ILE A 50 36.48 -12.46 3.42
CA ILE A 50 36.27 -12.61 1.99
C ILE A 50 36.12 -14.06 1.55
N GLU A 51 36.88 -14.96 2.18
CA GLU A 51 36.85 -16.41 1.88
C GLU A 51 35.54 -17.08 2.31
N LYS A 52 34.82 -16.46 3.27
CA LYS A 52 33.55 -16.92 3.83
C LYS A 52 32.37 -16.07 3.42
N THR A 53 32.57 -15.20 2.43
CA THR A 53 31.54 -14.29 1.92
C THR A 53 31.30 -14.57 0.44
N TYR A 54 30.07 -14.55 0.01
CA TYR A 54 29.74 -14.58 -1.41
C TYR A 54 28.73 -13.51 -1.74
N PHE A 55 28.75 -13.12 -3.00
CA PHE A 55 28.00 -12.00 -3.52
C PHE A 55 26.95 -12.50 -4.53
N ILE A 56 25.74 -11.98 -4.45
CA ILE A 56 24.67 -12.30 -5.38
C ILE A 56 24.19 -11.03 -6.04
N PHE A 57 24.18 -11.02 -7.37
CA PHE A 57 23.54 -10.04 -8.19
C PHE A 57 22.55 -10.72 -9.11
N ASP A 58 21.32 -10.21 -9.15
CA ASP A 58 20.26 -10.73 -10.01
C ASP A 58 19.99 -12.25 -9.88
N GLY A 59 20.12 -12.76 -8.64
CA GLY A 59 19.95 -14.19 -8.34
C GLY A 59 21.14 -15.07 -8.73
N LEU A 60 22.18 -14.52 -9.35
CA LEU A 60 23.38 -15.22 -9.74
C LEU A 60 24.52 -14.91 -8.75
N LYS A 61 25.27 -15.95 -8.36
CA LYS A 61 26.47 -15.78 -7.56
C LYS A 61 27.56 -15.11 -8.38
N ILE A 62 28.14 -14.04 -7.85
CA ILE A 62 29.34 -13.41 -8.40
C ILE A 62 30.55 -14.15 -7.86
N ASN A 63 31.34 -14.79 -8.73
CA ASN A 63 32.60 -15.38 -8.36
C ASN A 63 33.64 -14.29 -8.16
N TYR A 64 34.28 -14.29 -7.00
CA TYR A 64 35.37 -13.38 -6.66
C TYR A 64 36.69 -13.78 -7.29
N GLU A 65 37.01 -15.07 -7.26
CA GLU A 65 38.28 -15.61 -7.75
C GLU A 65 38.29 -15.69 -9.29
N ASN A 66 39.33 -15.14 -9.91
CA ASN A 66 39.59 -15.18 -11.37
C ASN A 66 38.50 -14.62 -12.27
N ASN A 67 37.77 -13.60 -11.83
CA ASN A 67 36.70 -13.02 -12.65
C ASN A 67 37.18 -11.72 -13.32
N GLU A 68 37.70 -11.84 -14.55
CA GLU A 68 38.06 -10.73 -15.42
C GLU A 68 36.84 -10.07 -16.09
N GLU A 69 35.64 -10.54 -15.77
CA GLU A 69 34.39 -9.99 -16.31
C GLU A 69 34.26 -8.51 -15.87
N LYS A 70 33.92 -7.65 -16.84
CA LYS A 70 33.78 -6.23 -16.55
C LYS A 70 32.45 -5.94 -15.86
N VAL A 71 32.46 -4.96 -14.97
CA VAL A 71 31.26 -4.45 -14.26
C VAL A 71 30.13 -4.15 -15.23
N PHE A 72 30.42 -3.61 -16.40
CA PHE A 72 29.43 -3.37 -17.45
C PHE A 72 28.72 -4.65 -17.91
N THR A 73 29.45 -5.72 -18.12
CA THR A 73 28.86 -7.00 -18.57
C THR A 73 27.88 -7.54 -17.54
N LEU A 74 28.23 -7.41 -16.25
CA LEU A 74 27.38 -7.86 -15.15
C LEU A 74 26.14 -7.01 -14.98
N PHE A 75 26.27 -5.68 -15.01
CA PHE A 75 25.18 -4.76 -14.64
C PHE A 75 24.37 -4.22 -15.83
N LYS A 76 24.89 -4.35 -17.03
CA LYS A 76 24.26 -3.91 -18.30
C LYS A 76 23.48 -2.59 -18.21
N LEU A 77 22.19 -2.62 -18.06
CA LEU A 77 21.31 -1.44 -18.06
C LEU A 77 20.86 -1.00 -16.66
N ASN A 78 21.42 -1.54 -15.59
CA ASN A 78 20.99 -1.19 -14.24
C ASN A 78 21.79 0.03 -13.74
N GLU A 79 21.13 1.18 -13.54
CA GLU A 79 21.77 2.43 -13.08
C GLU A 79 22.22 2.37 -11.61
N PHE A 80 21.54 1.55 -10.77
CA PHE A 80 21.83 1.37 -9.34
C PHE A 80 21.81 -0.12 -8.99
N PRO A 81 22.81 -0.92 -9.42
CA PRO A 81 22.82 -2.34 -9.15
C PRO A 81 22.93 -2.61 -7.65
N LYS A 82 22.08 -3.53 -7.16
CA LYS A 82 22.10 -4.00 -5.77
C LYS A 82 22.79 -5.35 -5.72
N VAL A 83 23.89 -5.42 -4.98
CA VAL A 83 24.63 -6.66 -4.72
C VAL A 83 24.34 -7.11 -3.30
N TYR A 84 23.84 -8.33 -3.15
CA TYR A 84 23.56 -8.91 -1.83
C TYR A 84 24.78 -9.68 -1.35
N VAL A 85 25.14 -9.43 -0.09
CA VAL A 85 26.34 -10.02 0.55
C VAL A 85 25.88 -11.03 1.59
N TYR A 86 26.30 -12.28 1.41
CA TYR A 86 25.95 -13.39 2.29
C TYR A 86 27.20 -13.95 2.95
N ARG A 87 27.07 -14.36 4.21
CA ARG A 87 28.12 -14.99 4.98
C ARG A 87 27.97 -16.50 5.01
N LEU A 88 29.08 -17.20 5.02
CA LEU A 88 29.16 -18.65 5.24
C LEU A 88 29.31 -19.04 6.74
N ASP A 89 29.66 -18.07 7.60
CA ASP A 89 29.80 -18.28 9.04
C ASP A 89 28.94 -17.28 9.83
N TYR A 90 28.05 -17.80 10.64
CA TYR A 90 27.36 -17.07 11.68
C TYR A 90 27.93 -17.50 13.02
N THR A 91 28.66 -16.60 13.68
CA THR A 91 29.35 -16.91 14.95
C THR A 91 28.45 -16.80 16.18
N ASN A 92 27.23 -16.31 16.03
CA ASN A 92 26.27 -16.23 17.13
C ASN A 92 25.66 -17.61 17.40
N LYS A 93 25.72 -18.04 18.65
CA LYS A 93 25.10 -19.29 19.11
C LYS A 93 23.68 -19.01 19.59
N SER A 94 22.78 -19.95 19.35
CA SER A 94 21.41 -19.92 19.86
C SER A 94 21.27 -20.13 21.37
N GLY A 95 22.33 -19.84 22.15
CA GLY A 95 22.42 -20.15 23.58
C GLY A 95 21.32 -19.51 24.47
N ASP A 96 20.65 -18.46 23.96
CA ASP A 96 19.59 -17.77 24.70
C ASP A 96 18.18 -18.28 24.36
N ILE A 97 18.06 -19.36 23.55
CA ILE A 97 16.78 -19.97 23.20
C ILE A 97 16.45 -21.09 24.18
N GLU A 98 15.44 -20.88 25.01
CA GLU A 98 14.95 -21.88 25.96
C GLU A 98 13.72 -22.59 25.41
N ILE A 99 13.87 -23.87 25.04
CA ILE A 99 12.75 -24.80 24.75
C ILE A 99 12.57 -25.67 26.00
N LYS A 100 11.47 -25.44 26.73
CA LYS A 100 11.24 -26.09 28.05
C LYS A 100 10.98 -27.59 27.93
N ASP A 101 10.14 -27.99 26.99
CA ASP A 101 9.74 -29.38 26.76
C ASP A 101 9.64 -29.61 25.24
N PRO A 102 10.69 -30.14 24.59
CA PRO A 102 10.72 -30.33 23.13
C PRO A 102 9.56 -31.19 22.60
N GLU A 103 9.00 -32.09 23.40
CA GLU A 103 7.87 -32.92 22.96
C GLU A 103 6.54 -32.18 23.02
N LYS A 104 6.34 -31.28 23.99
CA LYS A 104 5.09 -30.51 24.15
C LYS A 104 5.13 -29.16 23.45
N ASP A 105 6.29 -28.56 23.36
CA ASP A 105 6.48 -27.24 22.74
C ASP A 105 6.59 -27.31 21.22
N ILE A 106 6.51 -28.51 20.62
CA ILE A 106 6.56 -28.68 19.19
C ILE A 106 5.26 -28.20 18.54
N ILE A 107 5.37 -27.22 17.64
CA ILE A 107 4.26 -26.65 16.85
C ILE A 107 4.06 -27.42 15.54
N LYS A 108 5.18 -27.79 14.88
CA LYS A 108 5.22 -28.51 13.61
C LYS A 108 6.50 -29.33 13.55
N ASP A 109 6.40 -30.55 13.10
CA ASP A 109 7.54 -31.39 12.74
C ASP A 109 7.30 -32.07 11.40
N ASN A 110 8.30 -32.00 10.52
CA ASN A 110 8.33 -32.76 9.28
C ASN A 110 9.76 -33.21 8.98
N ILE A 111 9.97 -33.86 7.85
CA ILE A 111 11.27 -34.42 7.47
C ILE A 111 12.39 -33.35 7.56
N PHE A 112 12.18 -32.18 6.98
CA PHE A 112 13.20 -31.14 6.84
C PHE A 112 13.17 -30.08 7.94
N THR A 113 12.03 -29.84 8.59
CA THR A 113 11.88 -28.69 9.50
C THR A 113 11.10 -29.05 10.76
N CYS A 114 11.54 -28.50 11.89
CA CYS A 114 10.77 -28.49 13.14
C CYS A 114 10.53 -27.04 13.55
N VAL A 115 9.35 -26.76 14.10
CA VAL A 115 9.01 -25.47 14.67
C VAL A 115 8.61 -25.66 16.12
N TYR A 116 9.23 -24.92 17.03
CA TYR A 116 9.01 -25.00 18.46
C TYR A 116 8.49 -23.66 18.99
N LYS A 117 7.66 -23.74 20.03
CA LYS A 117 7.44 -22.62 20.93
C LYS A 117 8.62 -22.54 21.89
N ALA A 118 9.25 -21.38 22.00
CA ALA A 118 10.42 -21.19 22.85
C ALA A 118 10.33 -19.84 23.57
N LYS A 119 11.25 -19.65 24.52
CA LYS A 119 11.49 -18.35 25.16
C LYS A 119 12.82 -17.80 24.63
N TYR A 120 12.83 -16.55 24.19
CA TYR A 120 14.02 -15.85 23.70
C TYR A 120 13.94 -14.38 24.17
N ASN A 121 14.97 -13.90 24.88
CA ASN A 121 15.00 -12.56 25.47
C ASN A 121 13.70 -12.24 26.23
N ASP A 122 13.25 -13.12 27.14
CA ASP A 122 12.03 -13.04 27.94
C ASP A 122 10.71 -13.00 27.19
N LYS A 123 10.71 -13.17 25.86
CA LYS A 123 9.50 -13.25 25.02
C LYS A 123 9.25 -14.69 24.55
N TYR A 124 7.98 -15.05 24.41
CA TYR A 124 7.61 -16.28 23.71
C TYR A 124 7.73 -16.06 22.20
N VAL A 125 8.42 -16.97 21.53
CA VAL A 125 8.76 -16.93 20.11
C VAL A 125 8.45 -18.27 19.44
N ALA A 126 8.39 -18.29 18.11
CA ALA A 126 8.48 -19.50 17.32
C ALA A 126 9.90 -19.67 16.81
N VAL A 127 10.45 -20.87 16.98
CA VAL A 127 11.82 -21.22 16.52
C VAL A 127 11.70 -22.29 15.44
N LYS A 128 12.00 -21.91 14.20
CA LYS A 128 12.06 -22.83 13.04
C LYS A 128 13.49 -23.36 12.92
N LYS A 129 13.65 -24.68 13.03
CA LYS A 129 14.92 -25.38 12.79
C LYS A 129 14.84 -26.16 11.50
N ILE A 130 15.73 -25.90 10.56
CA ILE A 130 15.86 -26.60 9.28
C ILE A 130 16.99 -27.63 9.44
N LYS A 131 16.69 -28.90 9.24
CA LYS A 131 17.60 -30.05 9.52
C LYS A 131 18.61 -30.18 8.36
N LYS A 132 19.88 -29.85 8.60
CA LYS A 132 20.95 -29.90 7.58
C LYS A 132 21.25 -31.30 7.08
N ASP A 133 21.18 -32.30 7.98
CA ASP A 133 21.46 -33.69 7.59
C ASP A 133 20.43 -34.22 6.59
N GLN A 134 19.14 -33.88 6.79
CA GLN A 134 18.08 -34.25 5.85
C GLN A 134 18.23 -33.54 4.49
N LEU A 135 18.66 -32.27 4.49
CA LEU A 135 18.96 -31.56 3.25
C LEU A 135 20.13 -32.19 2.50
N LYS A 136 21.16 -32.68 3.22
CA LYS A 136 22.30 -33.38 2.62
C LYS A 136 21.88 -34.72 2.03
N GLU A 137 21.01 -35.47 2.70
CA GLU A 137 20.47 -36.74 2.19
C GLU A 137 19.66 -36.52 0.92
N ASP A 138 18.76 -35.57 0.91
CA ASP A 138 17.96 -35.22 -0.28
C ASP A 138 18.82 -34.79 -1.47
N LEU A 139 19.90 -34.04 -1.21
CA LEU A 139 20.86 -33.65 -2.24
C LEU A 139 21.62 -34.85 -2.81
N LYS A 140 22.03 -35.81 -1.94
CA LYS A 140 22.70 -37.05 -2.39
C LYS A 140 21.80 -37.86 -3.31
N GLU A 141 20.54 -38.06 -2.92
CA GLU A 141 19.52 -38.75 -3.75
C GLU A 141 19.30 -38.04 -5.07
N SER A 142 19.18 -36.72 -5.07
CA SER A 142 18.91 -35.92 -6.28
C SER A 142 20.09 -35.89 -7.26
N LEU A 143 21.33 -35.91 -6.76
CA LEU A 143 22.57 -35.89 -7.56
C LEU A 143 23.08 -37.31 -7.90
N THR A 144 22.42 -38.34 -7.38
CA THR A 144 22.85 -39.75 -7.53
C THR A 144 24.35 -39.98 -7.17
N THR A 145 24.77 -39.35 -6.05
CA THR A 145 26.15 -39.40 -5.55
C THR A 145 26.21 -39.78 -4.09
N ASP A 146 27.20 -40.57 -3.71
CA ASP A 146 27.44 -40.97 -2.31
C ASP A 146 28.21 -39.89 -1.53
N GLU A 147 28.96 -39.02 -2.22
CA GLU A 147 29.74 -37.94 -1.61
C GLU A 147 29.24 -36.57 -2.07
N LEU A 148 28.92 -35.74 -1.08
CA LEU A 148 28.60 -34.32 -1.31
C LEU A 148 29.89 -33.50 -1.09
N ASN A 149 30.24 -32.70 -2.09
CA ASN A 149 31.25 -31.67 -1.89
C ASN A 149 30.66 -30.44 -1.20
N GLU A 150 31.52 -29.60 -0.64
CA GLU A 150 31.08 -28.36 0.04
C GLU A 150 30.27 -27.43 -0.89
N ASP A 151 30.56 -27.43 -2.20
CA ASP A 151 29.88 -26.56 -3.16
C ASP A 151 28.42 -26.93 -3.36
N ASN A 152 28.09 -28.22 -3.31
CA ASN A 152 26.71 -28.70 -3.42
C ASN A 152 25.84 -28.17 -2.25
N PHE A 153 26.39 -28.16 -1.04
CA PHE A 153 25.68 -27.69 0.15
C PHE A 153 25.60 -26.14 0.23
N LYS A 154 26.55 -25.43 -0.41
CA LYS A 154 26.49 -23.95 -0.52
C LYS A 154 25.17 -23.45 -1.12
N GLN A 155 24.55 -24.19 -2.03
CA GLN A 155 23.26 -23.84 -2.60
C GLN A 155 22.14 -23.80 -1.55
N GLU A 156 22.17 -24.70 -0.55
CA GLU A 156 21.17 -24.70 0.52
C GLU A 156 21.36 -23.50 1.47
N ILE A 157 22.62 -23.10 1.72
CA ILE A 157 22.91 -21.87 2.47
C ILE A 157 22.39 -20.63 1.71
N ILE A 158 22.54 -20.60 0.39
CA ILE A 158 22.02 -19.53 -0.46
C ILE A 158 20.48 -19.47 -0.39
N LYS A 159 19.80 -20.63 -0.45
CA LYS A 159 18.35 -20.70 -0.32
C LYS A 159 17.88 -20.17 1.05
N PHE A 160 18.55 -20.58 2.12
CA PHE A 160 18.25 -20.12 3.48
C PHE A 160 18.39 -18.60 3.62
N ASN A 161 19.50 -18.04 3.17
CA ASN A 161 19.73 -16.60 3.21
C ASN A 161 18.72 -15.83 2.35
N ARG A 162 18.33 -16.38 1.20
CA ARG A 162 17.28 -15.81 0.34
C ARG A 162 15.91 -15.81 1.02
N GLU A 163 15.55 -16.87 1.75
CA GLU A 163 14.33 -16.90 2.56
C GLU A 163 14.31 -15.74 3.55
N LEU A 164 15.40 -15.56 4.32
CA LEU A 164 15.53 -14.48 5.30
C LEU A 164 15.40 -13.10 4.65
N GLU A 165 16.09 -12.88 3.54
CA GLU A 165 16.06 -11.59 2.83
C GLU A 165 14.66 -11.30 2.28
N ASN A 166 13.99 -12.27 1.66
CA ASN A 166 12.63 -12.10 1.17
C ASN A 166 11.65 -11.78 2.30
N MET A 167 11.78 -12.41 3.47
CA MET A 167 10.99 -12.09 4.65
C MET A 167 11.22 -10.65 5.12
N ARG A 168 12.47 -10.16 5.09
CA ARG A 168 12.81 -8.78 5.47
C ARG A 168 12.31 -7.75 4.47
N ILE A 169 12.49 -8.00 3.18
CA ILE A 169 12.00 -7.13 2.11
C ILE A 169 10.47 -7.00 2.19
N CYS A 170 9.79 -8.10 2.46
CA CYS A 170 8.32 -8.14 2.56
C CYS A 170 7.80 -7.72 3.94
N HIS A 171 8.68 -7.33 4.89
CA HIS A 171 8.26 -6.97 6.25
C HIS A 171 7.20 -5.86 6.25
N CYS A 172 6.06 -6.15 6.86
CA CYS A 172 4.94 -5.25 7.06
C CYS A 172 4.06 -5.78 8.18
N GLU A 173 2.98 -5.08 8.50
CA GLU A 173 2.03 -5.48 9.52
C GLU A 173 1.48 -6.91 9.35
N ASN A 174 1.39 -7.43 8.12
CA ASN A 174 0.80 -8.74 7.79
C ASN A 174 1.83 -9.77 7.29
N SER A 175 3.10 -9.59 7.61
CA SER A 175 4.16 -10.60 7.48
C SER A 175 4.68 -10.99 8.86
N VAL A 176 5.10 -12.25 9.02
CA VAL A 176 5.72 -12.72 10.26
C VAL A 176 7.04 -11.99 10.48
N GLU A 177 7.23 -11.44 11.68
CA GLU A 177 8.45 -10.75 12.06
C GLU A 177 9.57 -11.74 12.39
N ILE A 178 10.78 -11.50 11.87
CA ILE A 178 11.99 -12.24 12.25
C ILE A 178 12.70 -11.45 13.34
N TYR A 179 13.00 -12.12 14.46
CA TYR A 179 13.75 -11.52 15.55
C TYR A 179 15.24 -11.81 15.43
N ASP A 180 15.58 -13.06 15.06
CA ASP A 180 16.97 -13.47 14.92
C ASP A 180 17.10 -14.73 14.02
N TYR A 181 18.32 -15.11 13.67
CA TYR A 181 18.61 -16.34 12.93
C TYR A 181 20.04 -16.78 13.18
N PHE A 182 20.29 -18.11 13.11
CA PHE A 182 21.56 -18.73 13.39
C PHE A 182 21.87 -19.84 12.40
N ASP A 183 23.16 -20.00 12.09
CA ASP A 183 23.69 -21.14 11.35
C ASP A 183 24.44 -22.05 12.33
N GLU A 184 23.79 -23.10 12.80
CA GLU A 184 24.34 -24.11 13.71
C GLU A 184 24.86 -25.31 12.94
N GLU A 185 25.69 -26.14 13.60
CA GLU A 185 26.26 -27.33 12.98
C GLU A 185 25.19 -28.24 12.33
N LYS A 186 24.08 -28.49 13.03
CA LYS A 186 23.02 -29.41 12.60
C LYS A 186 21.81 -28.71 12.00
N TYR A 187 21.64 -27.39 12.23
CA TYR A 187 20.41 -26.67 11.87
C TYR A 187 20.70 -25.28 11.33
N PHE A 188 19.88 -24.85 10.37
CA PHE A 188 19.59 -23.42 10.22
C PHE A 188 18.44 -23.06 11.14
N VAL A 189 18.57 -22.00 11.91
CA VAL A 189 17.60 -21.60 12.93
C VAL A 189 17.06 -20.21 12.63
N ILE A 190 15.74 -20.05 12.65
CA ILE A 190 15.06 -18.74 12.51
C ILE A 190 14.21 -18.54 13.76
N VAL A 191 14.42 -17.42 14.47
CA VAL A 191 13.61 -16.97 15.59
C VAL A 191 12.62 -15.93 15.09
N MET A 192 11.32 -16.20 15.25
CA MET A 192 10.29 -15.37 14.66
C MET A 192 9.09 -15.18 15.59
N GLU A 193 8.19 -14.29 15.22
CA GLU A 193 6.95 -14.02 15.92
C GLU A 193 6.14 -15.30 16.12
N LEU A 194 5.70 -15.52 17.37
CA LEU A 194 4.82 -16.62 17.72
C LEU A 194 3.37 -16.24 17.41
N CYS A 195 2.73 -17.02 16.58
CA CYS A 195 1.31 -16.89 16.25
C CYS A 195 0.49 -17.98 16.95
N ASP A 196 -0.80 -17.71 17.13
CA ASP A 196 -1.69 -18.59 17.87
C ASP A 196 -2.14 -19.82 17.05
N ASN A 197 -2.28 -19.65 15.73
CA ASN A 197 -2.86 -20.69 14.87
C ASN A 197 -2.46 -20.51 13.40
N THR A 198 -2.99 -21.37 12.53
CA THR A 198 -2.95 -21.21 11.07
C THR A 198 -4.36 -20.97 10.54
N LEU A 199 -4.48 -20.29 9.40
CA LEU A 199 -5.77 -20.05 8.76
C LEU A 199 -6.45 -21.37 8.34
N PHE A 200 -5.67 -22.41 8.05
CA PHE A 200 -6.19 -23.77 7.80
C PHE A 200 -6.94 -24.32 9.02
N LYS A 201 -6.36 -24.21 10.21
CA LYS A 201 -7.00 -24.67 11.46
C LYS A 201 -8.21 -23.80 11.82
N GLU A 202 -8.20 -22.49 11.50
CA GLU A 202 -9.37 -21.63 11.66
C GLU A 202 -10.50 -22.06 10.72
N LEU A 203 -10.19 -22.35 9.45
CA LEU A 203 -11.17 -22.89 8.51
C LEU A 203 -11.79 -24.19 9.01
N ALA A 204 -10.99 -25.06 9.63
CA ALA A 204 -11.50 -26.34 10.18
C ALA A 204 -12.58 -26.14 11.26
N LYS A 205 -12.49 -25.09 12.07
CA LYS A 205 -13.47 -24.73 13.11
C LYS A 205 -14.81 -24.26 12.55
N THR A 206 -14.85 -23.74 11.32
CA THR A 206 -16.09 -23.26 10.70
C THR A 206 -16.99 -24.41 10.29
N LYS A 207 -18.31 -24.22 10.36
CA LYS A 207 -19.29 -25.24 9.89
C LYS A 207 -19.41 -25.26 8.36
N LYS A 208 -19.40 -24.08 7.72
CA LYS A 208 -19.72 -23.89 6.29
C LYS A 208 -18.61 -23.22 5.47
N GLY A 209 -17.42 -23.00 6.03
CA GLY A 209 -16.40 -22.12 5.44
C GLY A 209 -16.61 -20.66 5.86
N PHE A 210 -15.76 -19.78 5.35
CA PHE A 210 -15.85 -18.33 5.56
C PHE A 210 -16.83 -17.70 4.57
N SER A 211 -17.57 -16.70 5.01
CA SER A 211 -18.39 -15.86 4.13
C SER A 211 -17.52 -14.99 3.20
N ALA A 212 -18.09 -14.50 2.10
CA ALA A 212 -17.39 -13.60 1.20
C ALA A 212 -16.87 -12.33 1.93
N LYS A 213 -17.61 -11.84 2.94
CA LYS A 213 -17.19 -10.71 3.78
C LYS A 213 -15.94 -11.04 4.61
N GLU A 214 -15.93 -12.16 5.29
CA GLU A 214 -14.76 -12.59 6.10
C GLU A 214 -13.54 -12.87 5.22
N ILE A 215 -13.74 -13.49 4.04
CA ILE A 215 -12.67 -13.69 3.04
C ILE A 215 -12.11 -12.35 2.59
N LYS A 216 -12.96 -11.37 2.33
CA LYS A 216 -12.53 -10.02 1.97
C LYS A 216 -11.67 -9.37 3.06
N GLU A 217 -12.08 -9.48 4.33
CA GLU A 217 -11.32 -8.94 5.47
C GLU A 217 -9.95 -9.61 5.61
N ILE A 218 -9.86 -10.92 5.39
CA ILE A 218 -8.59 -11.68 5.36
C ILE A 218 -7.70 -11.19 4.21
N LEU A 219 -8.24 -11.10 3.01
CA LEU A 219 -7.47 -10.70 1.83
C LEU A 219 -7.01 -9.23 1.89
N LEU A 220 -7.82 -8.33 2.44
CA LEU A 220 -7.41 -6.93 2.64
C LEU A 220 -6.20 -6.80 3.57
N GLN A 221 -6.09 -7.66 4.59
CA GLN A 221 -4.92 -7.74 5.44
C GLN A 221 -3.71 -8.27 4.63
N LEU A 222 -3.86 -9.40 3.94
CA LEU A 222 -2.79 -10.01 3.15
C LEU A 222 -2.32 -9.12 1.99
N ASN A 223 -3.18 -8.25 1.48
CA ASN A 223 -2.80 -7.32 0.41
C ASN A 223 -1.65 -6.37 0.80
N ASN A 224 -1.40 -6.15 2.10
CA ASN A 224 -0.26 -5.36 2.55
C ASN A 224 1.06 -6.06 2.20
N VAL A 225 1.15 -7.37 2.45
CA VAL A 225 2.36 -8.15 2.12
C VAL A 225 2.44 -8.47 0.63
N PHE A 226 1.31 -8.76 -0.03
CA PHE A 226 1.29 -9.04 -1.47
C PHE A 226 1.73 -7.83 -2.32
N LYS A 227 1.41 -6.60 -1.90
CA LYS A 227 1.93 -5.39 -2.54
C LYS A 227 3.45 -5.30 -2.42
N LYS A 228 4.00 -5.55 -1.23
CA LYS A 228 5.44 -5.60 -1.01
C LYS A 228 6.13 -6.63 -1.90
N MET A 229 5.55 -7.83 -1.98
CA MET A 229 6.06 -8.89 -2.86
C MET A 229 6.05 -8.45 -4.32
N ASN A 230 4.94 -7.89 -4.81
CA ASN A 230 4.83 -7.43 -6.19
C ASN A 230 5.78 -6.28 -6.53
N GLU A 231 5.89 -5.27 -5.64
CA GLU A 231 6.83 -4.15 -5.77
C GLU A 231 8.29 -4.58 -5.85
N ASN A 232 8.64 -5.69 -5.20
CA ASN A 232 10.00 -6.25 -5.17
C ASN A 232 10.17 -7.48 -6.07
N HIS A 233 9.21 -7.77 -6.93
CA HIS A 233 9.22 -8.88 -7.89
C HIS A 233 9.44 -10.26 -7.24
N ILE A 234 8.94 -10.45 -6.02
CA ILE A 234 9.05 -11.71 -5.28
C ILE A 234 7.83 -12.57 -5.57
N ALA A 235 8.08 -13.83 -5.99
CA ALA A 235 7.09 -14.88 -6.03
C ALA A 235 7.28 -15.80 -4.81
N HIS A 236 6.20 -16.01 -4.05
CA HIS A 236 6.21 -16.85 -2.84
C HIS A 236 6.23 -18.34 -3.18
N ARG A 237 5.44 -18.76 -4.16
CA ARG A 237 5.30 -20.11 -4.73
C ARG A 237 4.70 -21.17 -3.79
N ASP A 238 4.41 -20.84 -2.53
CA ASP A 238 3.76 -21.73 -1.58
C ASP A 238 2.71 -21.00 -0.72
N ILE A 239 1.91 -20.10 -1.35
CA ILE A 239 0.79 -19.44 -0.69
C ILE A 239 -0.28 -20.50 -0.42
N LYS A 240 -0.39 -20.92 0.85
CA LYS A 240 -1.38 -21.89 1.32
C LYS A 240 -1.87 -21.55 2.71
N LEU A 241 -3.07 -22.06 3.08
CA LEU A 241 -3.70 -21.75 4.36
C LEU A 241 -2.87 -22.16 5.58
N HIS A 242 -1.93 -23.11 5.42
CA HIS A 242 -0.99 -23.50 6.48
C HIS A 242 0.14 -22.47 6.70
N ASN A 243 0.49 -21.68 5.67
CA ASN A 243 1.51 -20.66 5.71
C ASN A 243 0.93 -19.26 5.98
N ILE A 244 -0.38 -19.15 6.12
CA ILE A 244 -1.06 -17.96 6.62
C ILE A 244 -1.36 -18.18 8.09
N LEU A 245 -0.63 -17.50 8.95
CA LEU A 245 -0.73 -17.61 10.40
C LEU A 245 -1.80 -16.66 10.94
N VAL A 246 -2.29 -16.94 12.12
CA VAL A 246 -3.36 -16.22 12.80
C VAL A 246 -2.90 -15.80 14.19
N GLN A 247 -3.10 -14.54 14.52
CA GLN A 247 -2.89 -13.95 15.83
C GLN A 247 -4.21 -13.36 16.33
N TYR A 248 -4.71 -13.82 17.48
CA TYR A 248 -5.96 -13.34 18.03
C TYR A 248 -5.81 -11.93 18.64
N LEU A 249 -6.79 -11.08 18.37
CA LEU A 249 -6.83 -9.70 18.82
C LEU A 249 -7.73 -9.50 20.05
N ASN A 250 -8.45 -10.54 20.48
CA ASN A 250 -9.31 -10.52 21.66
C ASN A 250 -9.34 -11.90 22.35
N GLU A 251 -9.67 -11.91 23.64
CA GLU A 251 -9.70 -13.13 24.46
C GLU A 251 -10.73 -14.16 23.97
N GLU A 252 -11.85 -13.69 23.42
CA GLU A 252 -12.91 -14.54 22.87
C GLU A 252 -12.52 -15.22 21.55
N LYS A 253 -11.33 -14.88 20.99
CA LYS A 253 -10.80 -15.43 19.74
C LYS A 253 -11.73 -15.26 18.53
N THR A 254 -12.56 -14.20 18.56
CA THR A 254 -13.52 -13.87 17.48
C THR A 254 -12.94 -12.91 16.44
N LYS A 255 -11.88 -12.17 16.81
CA LYS A 255 -11.14 -11.27 15.92
C LYS A 255 -9.69 -11.70 15.84
N PHE A 256 -9.15 -11.71 14.65
CA PHE A 256 -7.76 -12.09 14.42
C PHE A 256 -7.11 -11.27 13.30
N LYS A 257 -5.81 -11.19 13.40
CA LYS A 257 -4.89 -10.69 12.38
C LYS A 257 -4.32 -11.89 11.63
N VAL A 258 -4.08 -11.74 10.32
CA VAL A 258 -3.40 -12.75 9.52
C VAL A 258 -2.02 -12.29 9.09
N LEU A 259 -1.06 -13.21 9.08
CA LEU A 259 0.33 -12.98 8.74
C LEU A 259 0.80 -14.04 7.76
N LEU A 260 1.47 -13.62 6.69
CA LEU A 260 2.11 -14.53 5.74
C LEU A 260 3.47 -14.98 6.28
N SER A 261 3.77 -16.27 6.15
CA SER A 261 5.00 -16.90 6.64
C SER A 261 5.56 -17.88 5.61
N ASP A 262 6.76 -18.38 5.86
CA ASP A 262 7.42 -19.51 5.15
C ASP A 262 7.78 -19.18 3.70
N TYR A 263 8.82 -18.35 3.51
CA TYR A 263 9.36 -17.98 2.21
C TYR A 263 10.41 -18.98 1.68
N GLY A 264 10.49 -20.19 2.25
CA GLY A 264 11.54 -21.19 1.97
C GLY A 264 11.66 -21.62 0.51
N VAL A 265 10.60 -21.44 -0.28
CA VAL A 265 10.62 -21.70 -1.72
C VAL A 265 10.44 -20.44 -2.55
N SER A 266 10.46 -19.27 -1.91
CA SER A 266 10.29 -18.00 -2.62
C SER A 266 11.49 -17.66 -3.50
N ASN A 267 11.26 -16.87 -4.53
CA ASN A 267 12.30 -16.40 -5.43
C ASN A 267 12.05 -14.96 -5.88
N GLN A 268 13.11 -14.20 -6.06
CA GLN A 268 13.08 -12.82 -6.52
C GLN A 268 13.51 -12.77 -7.99
N LEU A 269 12.77 -12.04 -8.82
CA LEU A 269 13.08 -11.74 -10.21
C LEU A 269 13.81 -10.40 -10.30
N SER A 270 14.73 -10.28 -11.22
CA SER A 270 15.37 -8.99 -11.55
C SER A 270 14.40 -8.02 -12.24
N SER A 271 13.38 -8.56 -12.91
CA SER A 271 12.32 -7.77 -13.55
C SER A 271 11.01 -8.57 -13.66
N MET A 272 9.87 -7.89 -13.89
CA MET A 272 8.57 -8.52 -14.16
C MET A 272 8.53 -9.40 -15.42
N THR A 273 9.52 -9.29 -16.29
CA THR A 273 9.61 -10.04 -17.55
C THR A 273 10.45 -11.32 -17.45
N GLN A 274 11.19 -11.49 -16.34
CA GLN A 274 11.99 -12.68 -16.11
C GLN A 274 11.11 -13.89 -15.71
N ARG A 275 11.49 -15.09 -16.08
CA ARG A 275 10.71 -16.31 -15.91
C ARG A 275 11.50 -17.41 -15.21
N TYR A 276 10.80 -18.26 -14.47
CA TYR A 276 11.36 -19.39 -13.72
C TYR A 276 11.09 -20.71 -14.43
N THR A 277 11.92 -21.72 -14.12
CA THR A 277 11.79 -23.09 -14.62
C THR A 277 11.77 -24.15 -13.52
N SER A 278 11.94 -23.76 -12.23
CA SER A 278 12.06 -24.70 -11.12
C SER A 278 10.71 -25.13 -10.53
N HIS A 279 10.52 -26.44 -10.30
CA HIS A 279 9.38 -26.99 -9.54
C HIS A 279 9.60 -26.81 -8.05
N ALA A 280 8.81 -25.96 -7.38
CA ALA A 280 8.87 -25.78 -5.94
C ALA A 280 7.50 -25.39 -5.38
N GLY A 281 7.08 -25.98 -4.24
CA GLY A 281 5.84 -25.68 -3.54
C GLY A 281 4.91 -26.90 -3.38
N THR A 282 3.71 -26.66 -2.86
CA THR A 282 2.69 -27.68 -2.60
C THR A 282 1.85 -27.96 -3.85
N LYS A 283 1.91 -29.15 -4.44
CA LYS A 283 1.33 -29.51 -5.75
C LYS A 283 -0.12 -29.05 -5.97
N ILE A 284 -0.98 -29.23 -4.98
CA ILE A 284 -2.41 -28.91 -5.12
C ILE A 284 -2.73 -27.43 -5.26
N ILE A 285 -1.81 -26.54 -4.89
CA ILE A 285 -1.95 -25.10 -5.05
C ILE A 285 -1.08 -24.55 -6.19
N MET A 286 -0.21 -25.38 -6.78
CA MET A 286 0.67 -24.94 -7.86
C MET A 286 -0.12 -24.54 -9.10
N ALA A 287 0.34 -23.48 -9.73
CA ALA A 287 -0.21 -23.03 -11.00
C ALA A 287 0.05 -24.05 -12.12
N PRO A 288 -0.85 -24.14 -13.12
CA PRO A 288 -0.73 -25.11 -14.22
C PRO A 288 0.61 -25.03 -14.95
N GLU A 289 1.12 -23.82 -15.18
CA GLU A 289 2.41 -23.58 -15.82
C GLU A 289 3.58 -24.17 -15.03
N ILE A 290 3.53 -24.17 -13.69
CA ILE A 290 4.55 -24.83 -12.86
C ILE A 290 4.44 -26.36 -12.97
N LEU A 291 3.21 -26.89 -12.87
CA LEU A 291 2.97 -28.34 -12.97
C LEU A 291 3.33 -28.91 -14.37
N SER A 292 3.24 -28.09 -15.42
CA SER A 292 3.64 -28.46 -16.77
C SER A 292 5.14 -28.34 -17.03
N GLY A 293 5.90 -27.72 -16.12
CA GLY A 293 7.33 -27.43 -16.33
C GLY A 293 7.58 -26.25 -17.27
N ASP A 294 6.57 -25.41 -17.49
CA ASP A 294 6.70 -24.21 -18.32
C ASP A 294 7.38 -23.07 -17.55
N GLU A 295 7.85 -22.08 -18.29
CA GLU A 295 8.34 -20.83 -17.70
C GLU A 295 7.19 -20.05 -17.03
N TYR A 296 7.43 -19.52 -15.85
CA TYR A 296 6.41 -18.79 -15.08
C TYR A 296 6.95 -17.50 -14.42
N ASN A 297 6.05 -16.67 -13.96
CA ASN A 297 6.34 -15.42 -13.22
C ASN A 297 5.51 -15.36 -11.91
N ASN A 298 5.49 -14.21 -11.23
CA ASN A 298 4.75 -14.03 -9.98
C ASN A 298 3.21 -14.15 -10.08
N LYS A 299 2.64 -14.28 -11.29
CA LYS A 299 1.21 -14.60 -11.46
C LYS A 299 0.86 -16.03 -11.02
N CYS A 300 1.85 -16.89 -10.82
CA CYS A 300 1.61 -18.21 -10.23
C CYS A 300 1.02 -18.12 -8.81
N ASP A 301 1.40 -17.10 -8.03
CA ASP A 301 0.85 -16.85 -6.71
C ASP A 301 -0.63 -16.44 -6.75
N LEU A 302 -1.07 -15.76 -7.80
CA LEU A 302 -2.49 -15.44 -8.02
C LEU A 302 -3.35 -16.68 -8.25
N TRP A 303 -2.82 -17.69 -8.95
CA TRP A 303 -3.49 -18.99 -9.06
C TRP A 303 -3.62 -19.66 -7.70
N SER A 304 -2.50 -19.78 -6.97
CA SER A 304 -2.48 -20.36 -5.62
C SER A 304 -3.46 -19.64 -4.69
N LEU A 305 -3.53 -18.31 -4.77
CA LEU A 305 -4.48 -17.49 -4.02
C LEU A 305 -5.94 -17.83 -4.39
N GLY A 306 -6.23 -18.01 -5.69
CA GLY A 306 -7.55 -18.44 -6.16
C GLY A 306 -7.98 -19.79 -5.58
N VAL A 307 -7.07 -20.76 -5.56
CA VAL A 307 -7.32 -22.09 -4.94
C VAL A 307 -7.62 -21.94 -3.45
N ASN A 308 -6.85 -21.13 -2.72
CA ASN A 308 -7.05 -20.89 -1.28
C ASN A 308 -8.37 -20.15 -0.99
N ILE A 309 -8.73 -19.15 -1.78
CA ILE A 309 -10.00 -18.42 -1.64
C ILE A 309 -11.18 -19.38 -1.86
N TYR A 310 -11.13 -20.23 -2.88
CA TYR A 310 -12.15 -21.24 -3.12
C TYR A 310 -12.26 -22.19 -1.93
N GLN A 311 -11.11 -22.65 -1.40
CA GLN A 311 -11.09 -23.54 -0.21
C GLN A 311 -11.60 -22.84 1.05
N LEU A 312 -11.31 -21.58 1.26
CA LEU A 312 -11.86 -20.80 2.39
C LEU A 312 -13.40 -20.75 2.35
N TYR A 313 -13.98 -20.59 1.16
CA TYR A 313 -15.43 -20.50 1.00
C TYR A 313 -16.11 -21.86 1.10
N THR A 314 -15.56 -22.90 0.44
CA THR A 314 -16.20 -24.20 0.27
C THR A 314 -15.73 -25.28 1.25
N LYS A 315 -14.64 -25.03 2.00
CA LYS A 315 -13.86 -26.00 2.80
C LYS A 315 -13.13 -27.07 1.98
N LYS A 316 -13.23 -27.08 0.66
CA LYS A 316 -12.59 -28.04 -0.24
C LYS A 316 -11.84 -27.32 -1.34
N PRO A 317 -10.69 -27.81 -1.79
CA PRO A 317 -10.04 -27.24 -2.96
C PRO A 317 -10.89 -27.46 -4.23
N PRO A 318 -10.70 -26.67 -5.31
CA PRO A 318 -11.50 -26.79 -6.53
C PRO A 318 -11.22 -28.06 -7.33
N TYR A 319 -10.11 -28.73 -7.06
CA TYR A 319 -9.68 -30.01 -7.63
C TYR A 319 -8.82 -30.78 -6.63
N THR A 320 -8.56 -32.08 -6.90
CA THR A 320 -7.77 -32.97 -6.06
C THR A 320 -6.84 -33.82 -6.93
N GLY A 321 -5.78 -34.35 -6.35
CA GLY A 321 -4.85 -35.25 -7.07
C GLY A 321 -3.50 -35.33 -6.35
N ALA A 322 -2.83 -36.47 -6.51
CA ALA A 322 -1.48 -36.70 -5.96
C ALA A 322 -0.37 -36.49 -6.99
N PHE A 323 -0.71 -36.61 -8.28
CA PHE A 323 0.25 -36.52 -9.39
C PHE A 323 -0.08 -35.34 -10.29
N ASP A 324 0.96 -34.71 -10.85
CA ASP A 324 0.85 -33.49 -11.65
C ASP A 324 -0.07 -33.68 -12.86
N ASN A 325 0.05 -34.82 -13.59
CA ASN A 325 -0.81 -35.15 -14.73
C ASN A 325 -2.29 -35.34 -14.34
N VAL A 326 -2.58 -35.81 -13.11
CA VAL A 326 -3.96 -35.96 -12.61
C VAL A 326 -4.53 -34.59 -12.30
N ILE A 327 -3.75 -33.73 -11.62
CA ILE A 327 -4.14 -32.36 -11.28
C ILE A 327 -4.39 -31.57 -12.56
N LEU A 328 -3.46 -31.59 -13.53
CA LEU A 328 -3.60 -30.91 -14.82
C LEU A 328 -4.87 -31.32 -15.57
N LYS A 329 -5.17 -32.64 -15.63
CA LYS A 329 -6.42 -33.13 -16.25
C LYS A 329 -7.68 -32.61 -15.56
N GLN A 330 -7.65 -32.41 -14.23
CA GLN A 330 -8.77 -31.82 -13.53
C GLN A 330 -8.87 -30.31 -13.75
N ILE A 331 -7.73 -29.61 -13.80
CA ILE A 331 -7.66 -28.19 -14.17
C ILE A 331 -8.23 -27.97 -15.58
N ASP A 332 -7.92 -28.83 -16.55
CA ASP A 332 -8.47 -28.76 -17.91
C ASP A 332 -10.01 -28.90 -17.95
N LYS A 333 -10.57 -29.64 -17.00
CA LYS A 333 -12.01 -29.80 -16.83
C LYS A 333 -12.64 -28.73 -15.94
N LEU A 334 -11.81 -27.82 -15.39
CA LEU A 334 -12.27 -26.74 -14.52
C LEU A 334 -13.04 -25.71 -15.34
N GLY A 335 -14.32 -25.96 -15.57
CA GLY A 335 -15.20 -25.01 -16.22
C GLY A 335 -15.76 -23.99 -15.23
N GLN A 336 -16.45 -22.98 -15.74
CA GLN A 336 -17.15 -21.98 -14.90
C GLN A 336 -18.16 -22.62 -13.93
N SER A 337 -18.61 -23.84 -14.20
CA SER A 337 -19.56 -24.58 -13.35
C SER A 337 -19.03 -24.84 -11.94
N VAL A 338 -17.72 -24.96 -11.73
CA VAL A 338 -17.14 -25.15 -10.38
C VAL A 338 -17.37 -23.91 -9.51
N LEU A 339 -17.47 -22.72 -10.12
CA LEU A 339 -17.73 -21.47 -9.41
C LEU A 339 -19.21 -21.20 -9.12
N ASN A 340 -20.14 -22.06 -9.57
CA ASN A 340 -21.57 -21.87 -9.31
C ASN A 340 -21.95 -22.08 -7.84
N VAL A 341 -21.09 -22.73 -7.06
CA VAL A 341 -21.24 -22.85 -5.61
C VAL A 341 -21.03 -21.52 -4.89
N ILE A 342 -20.33 -20.56 -5.50
CA ILE A 342 -20.07 -19.24 -4.96
C ILE A 342 -21.29 -18.34 -5.24
N LYS A 343 -21.94 -17.91 -4.16
CA LYS A 343 -23.18 -17.11 -4.24
C LYS A 343 -22.92 -15.61 -4.34
N ASP A 344 -21.76 -15.15 -3.86
CA ASP A 344 -21.36 -13.74 -3.97
C ASP A 344 -20.79 -13.48 -5.37
N GLU A 345 -21.44 -12.65 -6.16
CA GLU A 345 -21.09 -12.41 -7.56
C GLU A 345 -19.73 -11.72 -7.70
N LYS A 346 -19.33 -10.84 -6.78
CA LYS A 346 -18.02 -10.18 -6.81
C LYS A 346 -16.89 -11.16 -6.48
N LEU A 347 -17.12 -12.06 -5.52
CA LEU A 347 -16.17 -13.13 -5.18
C LEU A 347 -16.05 -14.12 -6.33
N LYS A 348 -17.18 -14.49 -6.95
CA LYS A 348 -17.22 -15.37 -8.11
C LYS A 348 -16.48 -14.77 -9.30
N ASP A 349 -16.66 -13.47 -9.57
CA ASP A 349 -15.93 -12.74 -10.62
C ASP A 349 -14.42 -12.74 -10.34
N LEU A 350 -14.00 -12.42 -9.10
CA LEU A 350 -12.58 -12.48 -8.71
C LEU A 350 -11.98 -13.87 -8.95
N LEU A 351 -12.67 -14.93 -8.49
CA LEU A 351 -12.21 -16.31 -8.65
C LEU A 351 -12.11 -16.71 -10.14
N SER A 352 -13.05 -16.25 -10.98
CA SER A 352 -13.04 -16.51 -12.42
C SER A 352 -11.81 -15.93 -13.13
N LYS A 353 -11.24 -14.83 -12.60
CA LYS A 353 -10.04 -14.16 -13.11
C LYS A 353 -8.74 -14.70 -12.52
N LEU A 354 -8.79 -15.23 -11.29
CA LEU A 354 -7.64 -15.86 -10.62
C LEU A 354 -7.37 -17.27 -11.16
N LEU A 355 -8.42 -18.09 -11.33
CA LEU A 355 -8.33 -19.49 -11.76
C LEU A 355 -8.35 -19.61 -13.30
N VAL A 356 -7.55 -18.78 -13.97
CA VAL A 356 -7.33 -18.82 -15.42
C VAL A 356 -6.07 -19.63 -15.70
N LYS A 357 -6.19 -20.72 -16.49
CA LYS A 357 -5.10 -21.67 -16.77
C LYS A 357 -3.90 -20.96 -17.43
N ASP A 358 -4.15 -20.18 -18.48
CA ASP A 358 -3.11 -19.43 -19.19
C ASP A 358 -2.69 -18.18 -18.39
N PRO A 359 -1.44 -18.09 -17.90
CA PRO A 359 -0.98 -16.93 -17.11
C PRO A 359 -1.00 -15.62 -17.91
N LYS A 360 -1.03 -15.65 -19.25
CA LYS A 360 -1.14 -14.44 -20.08
C LYS A 360 -2.51 -13.78 -19.93
N HIS A 361 -3.55 -14.60 -19.80
CA HIS A 361 -4.94 -14.16 -19.64
C HIS A 361 -5.38 -14.08 -18.16
N ARG A 362 -4.56 -14.60 -17.24
CA ARG A 362 -4.81 -14.47 -15.80
C ARG A 362 -4.65 -13.02 -15.37
N ILE A 363 -5.52 -12.55 -14.47
CA ILE A 363 -5.47 -11.24 -13.85
C ILE A 363 -4.04 -10.87 -13.41
N SER A 364 -3.65 -9.61 -13.54
CA SER A 364 -2.39 -9.09 -12.98
C SER A 364 -2.56 -8.73 -11.50
N TRP A 365 -1.44 -8.55 -10.78
CA TRP A 365 -1.48 -8.07 -9.39
C TRP A 365 -2.13 -6.69 -9.27
N GLU A 366 -1.89 -5.80 -10.23
CA GLU A 366 -2.51 -4.47 -10.25
C GLU A 366 -4.04 -4.55 -10.40
N GLU A 367 -4.52 -5.35 -11.37
CA GLU A 367 -5.95 -5.61 -11.58
C GLU A 367 -6.58 -6.31 -10.36
N TYR A 368 -5.85 -7.25 -9.72
CA TYR A 368 -6.28 -7.90 -8.48
C TYR A 368 -6.47 -6.89 -7.35
N PHE A 369 -5.51 -6.01 -7.08
CA PHE A 369 -5.64 -5.01 -6.01
C PHE A 369 -6.76 -3.99 -6.25
N ASN A 370 -7.08 -3.74 -7.51
CA ASN A 370 -8.15 -2.82 -7.93
C ASN A 370 -9.49 -3.52 -8.18
N HIS A 371 -9.59 -4.84 -7.93
CA HIS A 371 -10.79 -5.61 -8.24
C HIS A 371 -12.01 -5.13 -7.42
N PRO A 372 -13.23 -5.06 -8.02
CA PRO A 372 -14.46 -4.61 -7.35
C PRO A 372 -14.84 -5.40 -6.08
N PHE A 373 -14.31 -6.61 -5.91
CA PHE A 373 -14.46 -7.39 -4.69
C PHE A 373 -13.86 -6.68 -3.47
N PHE A 374 -12.75 -5.97 -3.62
CA PHE A 374 -12.10 -5.23 -2.53
C PHE A 374 -12.71 -3.87 -2.27
N ASN A 375 -13.50 -3.36 -3.20
CA ASN A 375 -14.25 -2.16 -2.92
C ASN A 375 -15.10 -2.43 -1.67
N LYS A 376 -15.05 -1.54 -0.68
CA LYS A 376 -16.03 -1.60 0.41
C LYS A 376 -17.38 -1.81 -0.25
N ALA A 377 -18.22 -2.70 0.29
CA ALA A 377 -19.62 -2.66 -0.06
C ALA A 377 -20.06 -1.24 0.28
N THR A 378 -20.10 -0.39 -0.75
CA THR A 378 -20.60 0.97 -0.58
C THR A 378 -22.02 0.76 -0.08
N LEU A 379 -22.28 1.22 1.13
CA LEU A 379 -23.63 1.21 1.67
C LEU A 379 -24.50 1.90 0.62
N GLN A 380 -25.28 1.14 -0.13
CA GLN A 380 -26.15 1.75 -1.14
C GLN A 380 -27.52 1.95 -0.51
N ILE A 381 -27.80 3.19 -0.22
CA ILE A 381 -29.10 3.62 0.28
C ILE A 381 -30.01 3.84 -0.94
N LYS A 382 -31.08 3.08 -1.02
CA LYS A 382 -31.99 3.10 -2.18
C LYS A 382 -33.15 4.09 -2.02
N SER A 383 -33.56 4.36 -0.78
CA SER A 383 -34.60 5.31 -0.46
C SER A 383 -34.18 6.28 0.64
N TYR A 384 -34.53 7.54 0.50
CA TYR A 384 -34.28 8.54 1.55
C TYR A 384 -35.17 8.31 2.79
N GLU A 385 -36.35 7.70 2.61
CA GLU A 385 -37.28 7.35 3.69
C GLU A 385 -36.72 6.36 4.70
N ASP A 386 -35.74 5.54 4.30
CA ASP A 386 -35.08 4.59 5.16
C ASP A 386 -34.02 5.24 6.09
N ILE A 387 -33.81 6.55 6.00
CA ILE A 387 -32.81 7.29 6.76
C ILE A 387 -33.44 7.97 7.97
N GLU A 388 -33.03 7.60 9.17
CA GLU A 388 -33.43 8.24 10.41
C GLU A 388 -32.46 9.38 10.77
N ILE A 389 -32.91 10.63 10.76
CA ILE A 389 -32.14 11.79 11.21
C ILE A 389 -32.07 11.79 12.74
N ILE A 390 -30.87 11.92 13.29
CA ILE A 390 -30.62 11.84 14.75
C ILE A 390 -30.27 13.22 15.31
N ASP A 391 -29.32 13.92 14.68
CA ASP A 391 -28.77 15.16 15.21
C ASP A 391 -28.27 16.08 14.09
N THR A 392 -28.19 17.37 14.38
CA THR A 392 -27.69 18.37 13.44
C THR A 392 -26.22 18.63 13.67
N ILE A 393 -25.36 18.34 12.67
CA ILE A 393 -23.93 18.62 12.71
C ILE A 393 -23.66 20.08 12.32
N LYS A 394 -24.34 20.56 11.28
CA LYS A 394 -24.19 21.91 10.73
C LYS A 394 -25.51 22.34 10.09
N ASP A 395 -25.89 23.58 10.31
CA ASP A 395 -27.01 24.21 9.60
C ASP A 395 -26.62 25.62 9.18
N ASN A 396 -26.87 25.94 7.93
CA ASN A 396 -26.77 27.30 7.41
C ASN A 396 -27.90 27.55 6.37
N ILE A 397 -27.91 28.74 5.77
CA ILE A 397 -29.01 29.17 4.86
C ILE A 397 -29.27 28.12 3.77
N TYR A 398 -28.24 27.68 3.06
CA TYR A 398 -28.35 26.79 1.89
C TYR A 398 -28.20 25.31 2.19
N THR A 399 -27.48 24.94 3.26
CA THR A 399 -27.13 23.53 3.50
C THR A 399 -27.26 23.16 4.96
N CYS A 400 -27.79 21.95 5.21
CA CYS A 400 -27.74 21.29 6.49
C CYS A 400 -26.95 19.99 6.39
N VAL A 401 -26.20 19.64 7.42
CA VAL A 401 -25.55 18.34 7.58
C VAL A 401 -26.02 17.71 8.87
N TYR A 402 -26.56 16.51 8.75
CA TYR A 402 -27.11 15.74 9.85
C TYR A 402 -26.27 14.50 10.14
N LYS A 403 -26.21 14.12 11.41
CA LYS A 403 -25.92 12.75 11.80
C LYS A 403 -27.20 11.94 11.65
N ALA A 404 -27.16 10.85 10.96
CA ALA A 404 -28.29 10.00 10.69
C ALA A 404 -27.95 8.53 10.88
N LYS A 405 -28.96 7.66 10.92
CA LYS A 405 -28.85 6.24 11.00
C LYS A 405 -29.52 5.60 9.79
N TYR A 406 -28.86 4.62 9.22
CA TYR A 406 -29.42 3.74 8.20
C TYR A 406 -29.08 2.30 8.60
N GLN A 407 -30.11 1.49 8.87
CA GLN A 407 -29.95 0.19 9.50
C GLN A 407 -29.16 0.32 10.83
N ASP A 408 -28.04 -0.40 10.98
CA ASP A 408 -27.16 -0.34 12.17
C ASP A 408 -25.95 0.59 12.01
N GLN A 409 -25.90 1.41 10.95
CA GLN A 409 -24.76 2.28 10.67
C GLN A 409 -25.11 3.76 10.85
N PHE A 410 -24.19 4.50 11.49
CA PHE A 410 -24.26 5.96 11.50
C PHE A 410 -23.66 6.52 10.22
N ILE A 411 -24.38 7.46 9.61
CA ILE A 411 -24.02 8.15 8.37
C ILE A 411 -24.14 9.66 8.52
N ALA A 412 -23.55 10.40 7.60
CA ALA A 412 -23.81 11.83 7.45
C ALA A 412 -24.78 12.06 6.28
N VAL A 413 -25.70 12.99 6.45
CA VAL A 413 -26.65 13.40 5.43
C VAL A 413 -26.51 14.89 5.18
N LYS A 414 -26.02 15.27 3.99
CA LYS A 414 -25.96 16.66 3.52
C LYS A 414 -27.23 16.96 2.73
N LYS A 415 -28.02 17.96 3.17
CA LYS A 415 -29.15 18.51 2.42
C LYS A 415 -28.76 19.85 1.86
N ILE A 416 -29.01 20.08 0.58
CA ILE A 416 -28.94 21.38 -0.09
C ILE A 416 -30.38 21.84 -0.25
N LYS A 417 -30.77 22.88 0.50
CA LYS A 417 -32.13 23.38 0.58
C LYS A 417 -32.53 24.06 -0.75
N LYS A 418 -33.61 23.63 -1.36
CA LYS A 418 -34.07 24.18 -2.64
C LYS A 418 -34.71 25.55 -2.50
N GLU A 419 -35.44 25.83 -1.42
CA GLU A 419 -36.15 27.08 -1.25
C GLU A 419 -35.23 28.32 -1.22
N PRO A 420 -34.14 28.37 -0.42
CA PRO A 420 -33.19 29.48 -0.50
C PRO A 420 -32.55 29.67 -1.88
N LEU A 421 -32.31 28.56 -2.62
CA LEU A 421 -31.78 28.63 -3.99
C LEU A 421 -32.83 29.25 -4.96
N LYS A 422 -34.10 28.93 -4.77
CA LYS A 422 -35.19 29.49 -5.55
C LYS A 422 -35.35 30.98 -5.27
N GLU A 423 -35.28 31.41 -3.99
CA GLU A 423 -35.32 32.81 -3.60
C GLU A 423 -34.18 33.61 -4.25
N ASP A 424 -32.92 33.10 -4.22
CA ASP A 424 -31.79 33.74 -4.87
C ASP A 424 -32.03 33.89 -6.40
N ILE A 425 -32.61 32.87 -7.04
CA ILE A 425 -32.93 32.93 -8.47
C ILE A 425 -33.99 33.98 -8.76
N LYS A 426 -35.07 34.03 -7.96
CA LYS A 426 -36.11 35.06 -8.07
C LYS A 426 -35.53 36.46 -7.97
N GLU A 427 -34.68 36.69 -6.95
CA GLU A 427 -34.04 37.99 -6.77
C GLU A 427 -33.13 38.36 -7.96
N ASN A 428 -32.35 37.40 -8.47
CA ASN A 428 -31.47 37.63 -9.61
C ASN A 428 -32.19 37.87 -10.94
N LEU A 429 -33.32 37.19 -11.18
CA LEU A 429 -34.12 37.33 -12.40
C LEU A 429 -35.15 38.44 -12.27
N VAL A 430 -35.41 38.96 -11.06
CA VAL A 430 -36.45 39.95 -10.76
C VAL A 430 -37.84 39.44 -11.16
N VAL A 431 -38.17 38.22 -10.75
CA VAL A 431 -39.46 37.55 -11.04
C VAL A 431 -40.14 37.09 -9.76
N ASP A 432 -41.48 37.02 -9.77
CA ASP A 432 -42.24 36.55 -8.62
C ASP A 432 -42.33 35.01 -8.53
N GLU A 433 -42.28 34.33 -9.67
CA GLU A 433 -42.31 32.87 -9.78
C GLU A 433 -41.17 32.36 -10.67
N ILE A 434 -40.59 31.19 -10.33
CA ILE A 434 -39.59 30.53 -11.15
C ILE A 434 -40.17 29.27 -11.77
N THR A 435 -39.76 29.02 -13.01
CA THR A 435 -40.10 27.80 -13.74
C THR A 435 -39.11 26.68 -13.45
N GLU A 436 -39.45 25.45 -13.83
CA GLU A 436 -38.50 24.33 -13.78
C GLU A 436 -37.24 24.58 -14.62
N GLU A 437 -37.37 25.32 -15.73
CA GLU A 437 -36.24 25.66 -16.61
C GLU A 437 -35.27 26.62 -15.91
N ASP A 438 -35.74 27.58 -15.12
CA ASP A 438 -34.92 28.50 -14.33
C ASP A 438 -34.12 27.76 -13.26
N PHE A 439 -34.68 26.68 -12.69
CA PHE A 439 -34.02 25.85 -11.67
C PHE A 439 -33.10 24.77 -12.22
N LYS A 440 -33.13 24.55 -13.53
CA LYS A 440 -32.36 23.49 -14.22
C LYS A 440 -30.86 23.58 -14.00
N GLU A 441 -30.28 24.77 -13.93
CA GLU A 441 -28.85 24.95 -13.66
C GLU A 441 -28.46 24.43 -12.28
N GLU A 442 -29.30 24.54 -11.25
CA GLU A 442 -29.03 24.04 -9.91
C GLU A 442 -29.05 22.51 -9.88
N ILE A 443 -29.98 21.89 -10.61
CA ILE A 443 -30.01 20.43 -10.81
C ILE A 443 -28.72 19.96 -11.50
N ILE A 444 -28.26 20.65 -12.54
CA ILE A 444 -27.02 20.34 -13.25
C ILE A 444 -25.79 20.48 -12.33
N LYS A 445 -25.78 21.53 -11.47
CA LYS A 445 -24.70 21.74 -10.49
C LYS A 445 -24.64 20.58 -9.50
N PHE A 446 -25.77 20.13 -8.98
CA PHE A 446 -25.86 18.99 -8.07
C PHE A 446 -25.31 17.69 -8.69
N HIS A 447 -25.80 17.34 -9.88
CA HIS A 447 -25.32 16.16 -10.59
C HIS A 447 -23.83 16.24 -10.95
N ARG A 448 -23.33 17.46 -11.23
CA ARG A 448 -21.88 17.67 -11.46
C ARG A 448 -21.07 17.45 -10.19
N GLU A 449 -21.53 17.91 -9.03
CA GLU A 449 -20.89 17.66 -7.75
C GLU A 449 -20.75 16.14 -7.52
N LEU A 450 -21.83 15.38 -7.70
CA LEU A 450 -21.83 13.91 -7.58
C LEU A 450 -20.84 13.24 -8.53
N ALA A 451 -20.86 13.61 -9.80
CA ALA A 451 -19.95 13.05 -10.80
C ALA A 451 -18.48 13.33 -10.49
N ILE A 452 -18.15 14.50 -9.91
CA ILE A 452 -16.81 14.85 -9.47
C ILE A 452 -16.43 14.01 -8.24
N MET A 453 -17.34 13.86 -7.26
CA MET A 453 -17.08 13.01 -6.09
C MET A 453 -16.79 11.56 -6.47
N GLU A 454 -17.54 11.00 -7.43
CA GLU A 454 -17.31 9.64 -7.96
C GLU A 454 -15.92 9.51 -8.63
N LYS A 455 -15.55 10.47 -9.50
CA LYS A 455 -14.25 10.49 -10.18
C LYS A 455 -13.06 10.61 -9.21
N CYS A 456 -13.27 11.33 -8.10
CA CYS A 456 -12.26 11.52 -7.05
C CYS A 456 -12.29 10.41 -5.98
N SER A 457 -13.17 9.40 -6.13
CA SER A 457 -13.34 8.33 -5.16
C SER A 457 -12.02 7.58 -4.91
N CYS A 458 -11.57 7.59 -3.67
CA CYS A 458 -10.38 6.89 -3.20
C CYS A 458 -10.43 6.73 -1.66
N LYS A 459 -9.41 6.09 -1.09
CA LYS A 459 -9.35 5.88 0.37
C LYS A 459 -9.37 7.17 1.21
N ASN A 460 -9.05 8.34 0.63
CA ASN A 460 -8.99 9.64 1.32
C ASN A 460 -10.00 10.68 0.78
N SER A 461 -11.03 10.24 0.08
CA SER A 461 -12.25 11.00 -0.22
C SER A 461 -13.41 10.47 0.63
N VAL A 462 -14.37 11.33 0.94
CA VAL A 462 -15.60 10.92 1.63
C VAL A 462 -16.39 9.97 0.75
N GLU A 463 -16.83 8.85 1.30
CA GLU A 463 -17.59 7.82 0.57
C GLU A 463 -19.06 8.23 0.48
N ILE A 464 -19.66 8.15 -0.72
CA ILE A 464 -21.09 8.41 -0.96
C ILE A 464 -21.84 7.08 -0.84
N TYR A 465 -22.94 7.08 -0.11
CA TYR A 465 -23.82 5.91 0.09
C TYR A 465 -25.12 5.99 -0.72
N GLY A 466 -25.50 7.19 -1.13
CA GLY A 466 -26.68 7.45 -1.94
C GLY A 466 -26.91 8.93 -2.13
N TYR A 467 -27.73 9.27 -3.10
CA TYR A 467 -28.17 10.64 -3.32
C TYR A 467 -29.62 10.62 -3.77
N PHE A 468 -30.37 11.69 -3.43
CA PHE A 468 -31.80 11.80 -3.66
C PHE A 468 -32.14 13.22 -4.04
N ASP A 469 -33.08 13.33 -4.95
CA ASP A 469 -33.75 14.59 -5.31
C ASP A 469 -35.16 14.57 -4.68
N THR A 470 -35.32 15.32 -3.60
CA THR A 470 -36.62 15.45 -2.91
C THR A 470 -37.25 16.78 -3.26
N GLU A 471 -38.50 16.95 -2.93
CA GLU A 471 -39.23 18.23 -3.15
C GLU A 471 -38.50 19.39 -2.44
N GLU A 472 -38.02 19.20 -1.23
CA GLU A 472 -37.44 20.24 -0.39
C GLU A 472 -35.94 20.45 -0.60
N ALA A 473 -35.18 19.39 -0.99
CA ALA A 473 -33.72 19.42 -1.00
C ALA A 473 -33.10 18.41 -1.96
N PHE A 474 -31.87 18.72 -2.42
CA PHE A 474 -30.95 17.71 -2.90
C PHE A 474 -30.23 17.09 -1.70
N VAL A 475 -30.18 15.77 -1.63
CA VAL A 475 -29.69 15.03 -0.49
C VAL A 475 -28.52 14.12 -0.89
N ILE A 476 -27.43 14.15 -0.12
CA ILE A 476 -26.28 13.24 -0.26
C ILE A 476 -26.10 12.50 1.07
N ALA A 477 -26.27 11.19 1.05
CA ALA A 477 -25.93 10.32 2.17
C ALA A 477 -24.48 9.83 2.01
N MET A 478 -23.65 10.00 3.04
CA MET A 478 -22.21 9.79 2.94
C MET A 478 -21.60 9.29 4.26
N GLU A 479 -20.31 8.94 4.21
CA GLU A 479 -19.52 8.52 5.37
C GLU A 479 -19.56 9.58 6.48
N LEU A 480 -19.94 9.16 7.70
CA LEU A 480 -19.86 10.00 8.87
C LEU A 480 -18.41 10.06 9.36
N CYS A 481 -17.90 11.27 9.52
CA CYS A 481 -16.59 11.55 10.09
C CYS A 481 -16.74 12.13 11.49
N ASP A 482 -15.69 11.97 12.30
CA ASP A 482 -15.72 12.36 13.73
C ASP A 482 -15.51 13.87 13.92
N ASN A 483 -14.73 14.52 13.04
CA ASN A 483 -14.32 15.90 13.20
C ASN A 483 -13.87 16.54 11.88
N THR A 484 -13.45 17.81 11.93
CA THR A 484 -12.73 18.50 10.86
C THR A 484 -11.27 18.73 11.26
N LEU A 485 -10.37 18.86 10.27
CA LEU A 485 -8.96 19.12 10.54
C LEU A 485 -8.75 20.48 11.22
N LEU A 486 -9.64 21.45 10.99
CA LEU A 486 -9.62 22.73 11.73
C LEU A 486 -9.87 22.53 13.23
N LYS A 487 -10.84 21.70 13.60
CA LYS A 487 -11.14 21.41 15.00
C LYS A 487 -10.00 20.57 15.63
N GLU A 488 -9.33 19.71 14.89
CA GLU A 488 -8.12 19.02 15.38
C GLU A 488 -6.96 20.00 15.60
N LEU A 489 -6.74 20.93 14.67
CA LEU A 489 -5.75 21.99 14.83
C LEU A 489 -6.03 22.83 16.09
N ALA A 490 -7.30 23.12 16.39
CA ALA A 490 -7.67 23.87 17.59
C ALA A 490 -7.25 23.19 18.90
N LYS A 491 -7.23 21.85 18.94
CA LYS A 491 -6.79 21.06 20.12
C LYS A 491 -5.27 21.11 20.34
N THR A 492 -4.47 21.39 19.31
CA THR A 492 -3.02 21.47 19.45
C THR A 492 -2.61 22.74 20.20
N LYS A 493 -1.53 22.69 20.96
CA LYS A 493 -0.98 23.87 21.65
C LYS A 493 -0.30 24.83 20.66
N ASN A 494 0.57 24.29 19.79
CA ASN A 494 1.48 25.06 18.95
C ASN A 494 1.29 24.82 17.43
N GLY A 495 0.20 24.16 17.02
CA GLY A 495 0.03 23.68 15.65
C GLY A 495 0.58 22.26 15.48
N PHE A 496 0.55 21.76 14.25
CA PHE A 496 1.16 20.48 13.86
C PHE A 496 2.63 20.69 13.49
N ASN A 497 3.49 19.75 13.86
CA ASN A 497 4.89 19.79 13.42
C ASN A 497 5.02 19.31 11.96
N ALA A 498 6.21 19.47 11.35
CA ALA A 498 6.45 19.15 9.96
C ALA A 498 6.20 17.66 9.64
N LYS A 499 6.51 16.74 10.56
CA LYS A 499 6.27 15.29 10.39
C LYS A 499 4.78 14.99 10.36
N GLU A 500 4.00 15.54 11.28
CA GLU A 500 2.54 15.37 11.32
C GLU A 500 1.87 15.95 10.06
N ILE A 501 2.35 17.14 9.61
CA ILE A 501 1.89 17.74 8.35
C ILE A 501 2.23 16.84 7.16
N LYS A 502 3.41 16.25 7.09
CA LYS A 502 3.80 15.29 6.05
C LYS A 502 2.84 14.10 6.03
N GLU A 503 2.52 13.51 7.18
CA GLU A 503 1.61 12.38 7.30
C GLU A 503 0.18 12.73 6.82
N ILE A 504 -0.32 13.94 7.14
CA ILE A 504 -1.61 14.45 6.66
C ILE A 504 -1.58 14.63 5.13
N LEU A 505 -0.56 15.28 4.60
CA LEU A 505 -0.45 15.54 3.16
C LEU A 505 -0.26 14.26 2.34
N MET A 506 0.51 13.29 2.83
CA MET A 506 0.67 11.99 2.17
C MET A 506 -0.67 11.24 2.06
N GLN A 507 -1.57 11.40 3.03
CA GLN A 507 -2.92 10.86 2.93
C GLN A 507 -3.75 11.61 1.87
N LEU A 508 -3.74 12.96 1.90
CA LEU A 508 -4.48 13.78 0.94
C LEU A 508 -3.96 13.65 -0.49
N ASN A 509 -2.67 13.33 -0.67
CA ASN A 509 -2.09 13.10 -2.00
C ASN A 509 -2.81 12.00 -2.79
N ASN A 510 -3.49 11.05 -2.13
CA ASN A 510 -4.28 10.04 -2.83
C ASN A 510 -5.47 10.66 -3.59
N VAL A 511 -6.15 11.64 -2.99
CA VAL A 511 -7.28 12.32 -3.65
C VAL A 511 -6.77 13.43 -4.59
N PHE A 512 -5.70 14.14 -4.25
CA PHE A 512 -5.13 15.18 -5.13
C PHE A 512 -4.59 14.59 -6.45
N LYS A 513 -4.01 13.39 -6.43
CA LYS A 513 -3.61 12.67 -7.64
C LYS A 513 -4.83 12.38 -8.53
N LYS A 514 -5.93 11.88 -7.94
CA LYS A 514 -7.20 11.65 -8.68
C LYS A 514 -7.77 12.93 -9.27
N MET A 515 -7.72 14.02 -8.52
CA MET A 515 -8.16 15.35 -9.04
C MET A 515 -7.30 15.79 -10.21
N ASN A 516 -5.97 15.69 -10.09
CA ASN A 516 -5.05 16.08 -11.17
C ASN A 516 -5.22 15.19 -12.43
N GLU A 517 -5.29 13.87 -12.27
CA GLU A 517 -5.55 12.90 -13.35
C GLU A 517 -6.85 13.20 -14.13
N ASN A 518 -7.87 13.72 -13.44
CA ASN A 518 -9.18 14.06 -14.03
C ASN A 518 -9.34 15.55 -14.37
N ASN A 519 -8.27 16.34 -14.26
CA ASN A 519 -8.30 17.78 -14.46
C ASN A 519 -9.37 18.49 -13.60
N ILE A 520 -9.52 18.13 -12.35
CA ILE A 520 -10.48 18.71 -11.42
C ILE A 520 -9.79 19.75 -10.54
N ALA A 521 -10.34 20.95 -10.47
CA ALA A 521 -10.02 21.97 -9.48
C ALA A 521 -11.10 21.98 -8.39
N HIS A 522 -10.71 21.83 -7.14
CA HIS A 522 -11.64 21.82 -5.99
C HIS A 522 -12.15 23.23 -5.66
N ARG A 523 -11.25 24.20 -5.66
CA ARG A 523 -11.48 25.64 -5.42
C ARG A 523 -11.90 26.04 -4.00
N ASP A 524 -12.08 25.07 -3.09
CA ASP A 524 -12.39 25.33 -1.67
C ASP A 524 -11.65 24.35 -0.75
N ILE A 525 -10.34 24.10 -1.03
CA ILE A 525 -9.49 23.30 -0.15
C ILE A 525 -9.22 24.11 1.11
N LYS A 526 -9.89 23.76 2.21
CA LYS A 526 -9.76 24.38 3.53
C LYS A 526 -9.86 23.35 4.64
N LEU A 527 -9.32 23.66 5.82
CA LEU A 527 -9.26 22.74 6.96
C LEU A 527 -10.64 22.29 7.44
N ASN A 528 -11.72 23.06 7.14
CA ASN A 528 -13.10 22.65 7.43
C ASN A 528 -13.62 21.59 6.48
N ASN A 529 -13.11 21.53 5.24
CA ASN A 529 -13.50 20.58 4.21
C ASN A 529 -12.60 19.34 4.22
N ILE A 530 -11.58 19.30 5.08
CA ILE A 530 -10.76 18.12 5.37
C ILE A 530 -11.32 17.50 6.64
N LEU A 531 -12.01 16.38 6.50
CA LEU A 531 -12.64 15.67 7.59
C LEU A 531 -11.67 14.69 8.24
N VAL A 532 -11.91 14.38 9.49
CA VAL A 532 -11.08 13.48 10.31
C VAL A 532 -11.93 12.31 10.79
N LYS A 533 -11.39 11.10 10.66
CA LYS A 533 -11.95 9.87 11.20
C LYS A 533 -10.92 9.18 12.07
N TYR A 534 -11.23 8.98 13.35
CA TYR A 534 -10.31 8.32 14.27
C TYR A 534 -10.18 6.84 13.98
N LEU A 535 -8.95 6.34 14.08
CA LEU A 535 -8.59 4.94 13.82
C LEU A 535 -8.47 4.12 15.11
N ASN A 536 -8.40 4.80 16.28
CA ASN A 536 -8.30 4.17 17.58
C ASN A 536 -9.19 4.87 18.61
N LYS A 537 -9.53 4.16 19.71
CA LYS A 537 -10.39 4.68 20.78
C LYS A 537 -9.80 5.88 21.50
N GLU A 538 -8.48 5.92 21.63
CA GLU A 538 -7.70 6.99 22.29
C GLU A 538 -7.66 8.28 21.47
N LYS A 539 -8.17 8.25 20.21
CA LYS A 539 -8.20 9.38 19.27
C LYS A 539 -6.83 9.98 18.97
N THR A 540 -5.77 9.18 19.09
CA THR A 540 -4.38 9.59 18.82
C THR A 540 -3.97 9.37 17.36
N LYS A 541 -4.67 8.45 16.65
CA LYS A 541 -4.46 8.18 15.23
C LYS A 541 -5.72 8.47 14.45
N PHE A 542 -5.57 9.17 13.34
CA PHE A 542 -6.71 9.50 12.49
C PHE A 542 -6.37 9.42 11.00
N LYS A 543 -7.42 9.25 10.23
CA LYS A 543 -7.43 9.33 8.77
C LYS A 543 -8.04 10.67 8.38
N VAL A 544 -7.52 11.29 7.32
CA VAL A 544 -8.09 12.50 6.73
C VAL A 544 -8.78 12.19 5.40
N LEU A 545 -9.92 12.88 5.18
CA LEU A 545 -10.74 12.73 3.99
C LEU A 545 -11.13 14.09 3.43
N LEU A 546 -10.97 14.29 2.13
CA LEU A 546 -11.43 15.50 1.45
C LEU A 546 -12.95 15.40 1.18
N SER A 547 -13.66 16.50 1.40
CA SER A 547 -15.11 16.61 1.27
C SER A 547 -15.50 17.93 0.62
N ASP A 548 -16.80 18.08 0.28
CA ASP A 548 -17.44 19.29 -0.17
C ASP A 548 -16.95 19.81 -1.54
N TYR A 549 -17.35 19.13 -2.58
CA TYR A 549 -17.05 19.45 -3.98
C TYR A 549 -18.05 20.43 -4.63
N GLY A 550 -18.92 21.08 -3.84
CA GLY A 550 -20.02 21.93 -4.33
C GLY A 550 -19.60 23.08 -5.25
N VAL A 551 -18.37 23.54 -5.12
CA VAL A 551 -17.80 24.57 -6.01
C VAL A 551 -16.75 24.02 -6.97
N SER A 552 -16.54 22.72 -6.99
CA SER A 552 -15.50 22.08 -7.83
C SER A 552 -15.86 22.15 -9.31
N LYS A 553 -14.83 22.13 -10.15
CA LYS A 553 -15.00 22.17 -11.61
C LYS A 553 -14.05 21.23 -12.31
N GLN A 554 -14.58 20.43 -13.23
CA GLN A 554 -13.76 19.64 -14.15
C GLN A 554 -13.36 20.53 -15.33
N LEU A 555 -12.06 20.59 -15.60
CA LEU A 555 -11.46 21.35 -16.67
C LEU A 555 -11.41 20.49 -17.94
N SER A 556 -11.77 21.05 -19.10
CA SER A 556 -11.75 20.31 -20.37
C SER A 556 -10.32 20.00 -20.87
N SER A 557 -9.31 20.73 -20.36
CA SER A 557 -7.88 20.45 -20.52
C SER A 557 -7.10 21.16 -19.41
N ILE A 558 -5.86 20.75 -19.14
CA ILE A 558 -4.93 21.41 -18.20
C ILE A 558 -4.65 22.88 -18.63
N THR A 559 -4.83 23.18 -19.91
CA THR A 559 -4.57 24.49 -20.51
C THR A 559 -5.78 25.42 -20.57
N LYS A 560 -7.01 24.90 -20.32
CA LYS A 560 -8.20 25.77 -20.31
C LYS A 560 -8.32 26.55 -19.02
N ARG A 561 -8.54 27.85 -19.14
CA ARG A 561 -8.63 28.85 -18.06
C ARG A 561 -10.07 29.29 -17.83
N TYR A 562 -10.41 29.67 -16.61
CA TYR A 562 -11.76 30.02 -16.16
C TYR A 562 -11.78 31.38 -15.47
N LYS A 563 -12.94 32.04 -15.47
CA LYS A 563 -13.16 33.36 -14.85
C LYS A 563 -14.22 33.35 -13.75
N THR A 564 -14.63 32.17 -13.26
CA THR A 564 -15.69 32.08 -12.24
C THR A 564 -15.14 32.26 -10.82
N HIS A 565 -15.67 33.22 -10.08
CA HIS A 565 -15.35 33.48 -8.68
C HIS A 565 -16.14 32.53 -7.78
N ALA A 566 -15.48 31.56 -7.14
CA ALA A 566 -16.13 30.59 -6.25
C ALA A 566 -15.16 30.02 -5.23
N GLY A 567 -15.60 29.86 -3.97
CA GLY A 567 -14.83 29.33 -2.85
C GLY A 567 -14.73 30.32 -1.67
N THR A 568 -13.92 30.00 -0.67
CA THR A 568 -13.68 30.79 0.52
C THR A 568 -12.59 31.84 0.25
N GLN A 569 -12.91 33.13 0.27
CA GLN A 569 -12.04 34.24 -0.17
C GLN A 569 -10.61 34.19 0.41
N ILE A 570 -10.45 33.95 1.71
CA ILE A 570 -9.15 34.01 2.39
C ILE A 570 -8.17 32.91 1.93
N ILE A 571 -8.64 31.84 1.32
CA ILE A 571 -7.79 30.77 0.77
C ILE A 571 -7.69 30.79 -0.75
N MET A 572 -8.45 31.68 -1.42
CA MET A 572 -8.42 31.78 -2.86
C MET A 572 -7.09 32.24 -3.39
N ALA A 573 -6.68 31.69 -4.51
CA ALA A 573 -5.49 32.09 -5.22
C ALA A 573 -5.62 33.53 -5.77
N PRO A 574 -4.51 34.29 -5.88
CA PRO A 574 -4.54 35.68 -6.35
C PRO A 574 -5.20 35.86 -7.71
N GLU A 575 -4.99 34.94 -8.63
CA GLU A 575 -5.60 34.94 -9.97
C GLU A 575 -7.13 34.82 -9.93
N ILE A 576 -7.69 34.08 -8.95
CA ILE A 576 -9.15 34.01 -8.76
C ILE A 576 -9.70 35.31 -8.17
N LEU A 577 -9.02 35.83 -7.14
CA LEU A 577 -9.40 37.11 -6.50
C LEU A 577 -9.31 38.32 -7.46
N SER A 578 -8.41 38.27 -8.43
CA SER A 578 -8.25 39.31 -9.49
C SER A 578 -9.22 39.13 -10.65
N GLY A 579 -10.03 38.06 -10.67
CA GLY A 579 -10.91 37.74 -11.80
C GLY A 579 -10.17 37.30 -13.06
N GLU A 580 -8.91 36.88 -12.92
CA GLU A 580 -8.10 36.40 -14.03
C GLU A 580 -8.44 34.95 -14.39
N GLU A 581 -7.95 34.51 -15.53
CA GLU A 581 -8.08 33.11 -15.92
C GLU A 581 -7.17 32.23 -15.08
N TYR A 582 -7.68 31.10 -14.60
CA TYR A 582 -6.98 30.15 -13.72
C TYR A 582 -7.11 28.69 -14.18
N ASN A 583 -6.26 27.85 -13.64
CA ASN A 583 -6.26 26.39 -13.80
C ASN A 583 -6.22 25.70 -12.42
N ASN A 584 -5.98 24.37 -12.37
CA ASN A 584 -5.97 23.61 -11.12
C ASN A 584 -4.78 23.95 -10.17
N LYS A 585 -3.82 24.77 -10.61
CA LYS A 585 -2.77 25.29 -9.71
C LYS A 585 -3.32 26.26 -8.64
N CYS A 586 -4.55 26.75 -8.80
CA CYS A 586 -5.21 27.53 -7.75
C CYS A 586 -5.38 26.73 -6.43
N ASP A 587 -5.58 25.41 -6.53
CA ASP A 587 -5.67 24.55 -5.36
C ASP A 587 -4.32 24.39 -4.61
N LEU A 588 -3.20 24.48 -5.33
CA LEU A 588 -1.85 24.48 -4.72
C LEU A 588 -1.61 25.72 -3.87
N TRP A 589 -2.11 26.88 -4.29
CA TRP A 589 -2.10 28.10 -3.45
C TRP A 589 -2.91 27.89 -2.17
N SER A 590 -4.18 27.43 -2.29
CA SER A 590 -5.04 27.15 -1.15
C SER A 590 -4.41 26.12 -0.20
N LEU A 591 -3.76 25.10 -0.75
CA LEU A 591 -3.01 24.11 0.02
C LEU A 591 -1.84 24.76 0.80
N GLY A 592 -1.08 25.66 0.17
CA GLY A 592 -0.01 26.42 0.83
C GLY A 592 -0.52 27.24 2.02
N VAL A 593 -1.67 27.92 1.87
CA VAL A 593 -2.33 28.67 2.97
C VAL A 593 -2.71 27.73 4.10
N ASN A 594 -3.29 26.57 3.79
CA ASN A 594 -3.68 25.59 4.81
C ASN A 594 -2.47 24.95 5.52
N ILE A 595 -1.40 24.64 4.82
CA ILE A 595 -0.16 24.10 5.40
C ILE A 595 0.44 25.13 6.37
N TYR A 596 0.51 26.39 5.97
CA TYR A 596 0.96 27.46 6.85
C TYR A 596 0.10 27.56 8.11
N GLN A 597 -1.23 27.49 7.96
CA GLN A 597 -2.17 27.50 9.08
C GLN A 597 -2.03 26.28 10.00
N LEU A 598 -1.79 25.09 9.44
CA LEU A 598 -1.55 23.88 10.24
C LEU A 598 -0.31 24.01 11.12
N TYR A 599 0.75 24.62 10.60
CA TYR A 599 2.01 24.80 11.34
C TYR A 599 1.93 25.92 12.38
N THR A 600 1.37 27.09 12.01
CA THR A 600 1.42 28.31 12.83
C THR A 600 0.17 28.59 13.62
N LYS A 601 -0.94 27.89 13.38
CA LYS A 601 -2.32 28.21 13.82
C LYS A 601 -2.86 29.56 13.30
N LYS A 602 -2.11 30.25 12.43
CA LYS A 602 -2.47 31.55 11.84
C LYS A 602 -2.46 31.44 10.32
N GLN A 603 -3.23 32.30 9.69
CA GLN A 603 -3.15 32.45 8.24
C GLN A 603 -1.97 33.36 7.85
N PRO A 604 -1.38 33.19 6.63
CA PRO A 604 -0.24 34.00 6.22
C PRO A 604 -0.61 35.48 5.95
N TYR A 605 -1.87 35.76 5.76
CA TYR A 605 -2.45 37.09 5.56
C TYR A 605 -3.88 37.15 6.08
N ASN A 606 -4.47 38.36 6.19
CA ASN A 606 -5.84 38.60 6.69
C ASN A 606 -6.63 39.46 5.71
N GLY A 607 -7.92 39.49 5.82
CA GLY A 607 -8.82 40.36 5.04
C GLY A 607 -10.21 39.77 4.90
N SER A 608 -11.20 40.65 4.72
CA SER A 608 -12.60 40.27 4.50
C SER A 608 -13.10 40.55 3.09
N PHE A 609 -12.32 41.26 2.28
CA PHE A 609 -12.68 41.63 0.89
C PHE A 609 -11.50 41.37 -0.04
N ASP A 610 -11.79 41.00 -1.28
CA ASP A 610 -10.80 40.61 -2.30
C ASP A 610 -9.66 41.64 -2.43
N LYS A 611 -9.98 42.93 -2.57
CA LYS A 611 -8.98 43.99 -2.67
C LYS A 611 -8.04 44.07 -1.45
N VAL A 612 -8.59 43.82 -0.24
CA VAL A 612 -7.79 43.84 1.00
C VAL A 612 -6.86 42.63 1.03
N ILE A 613 -7.41 41.44 0.70
CA ILE A 613 -6.66 40.19 0.64
C ILE A 613 -5.53 40.29 -0.42
N LEU A 614 -5.85 40.77 -1.62
CA LEU A 614 -4.85 40.97 -2.71
C LEU A 614 -3.76 41.94 -2.27
N ASN A 615 -4.07 43.04 -1.61
CA ASN A 615 -3.07 43.98 -1.09
C ASN A 615 -2.16 43.30 -0.04
N GLN A 616 -2.70 42.47 0.83
CA GLN A 616 -1.91 41.68 1.79
C GLN A 616 -1.03 40.66 1.09
N ILE A 617 -1.57 39.92 0.12
CA ILE A 617 -0.81 38.97 -0.71
C ILE A 617 0.31 39.71 -1.46
N ASN A 618 0.05 40.91 -2.00
CA ASN A 618 1.05 41.72 -2.69
C ASN A 618 2.19 42.15 -1.79
N LYS A 619 1.93 42.36 -0.50
CA LYS A 619 2.94 42.70 0.50
C LYS A 619 3.61 41.47 1.11
N LEU A 620 3.15 40.26 0.78
CA LEU A 620 3.67 39.00 1.31
C LEU A 620 5.12 38.82 0.86
N GLY A 621 6.06 39.11 1.74
CA GLY A 621 7.48 38.87 1.54
C GLY A 621 7.90 37.45 1.93
N LYS A 622 9.12 37.05 1.53
CA LYS A 622 9.71 35.76 1.93
C LYS A 622 9.79 35.63 3.48
N SER A 623 9.88 36.73 4.20
CA SER A 623 9.95 36.76 5.68
C SER A 623 8.73 36.15 6.39
N VAL A 624 7.57 36.06 5.75
CA VAL A 624 6.40 35.35 6.35
C VAL A 624 6.71 33.88 6.63
N LEU A 625 7.62 33.26 5.86
CA LEU A 625 8.03 31.86 6.02
C LEU A 625 9.16 31.66 7.05
N ASP A 626 9.73 32.73 7.63
CA ASP A 626 10.83 32.60 8.61
C ASP A 626 10.38 32.00 9.94
N VAL A 627 9.08 31.98 10.20
CA VAL A 627 8.47 31.25 11.32
C VAL A 627 8.54 29.73 11.17
N ILE A 628 8.70 29.23 9.95
CA ILE A 628 8.81 27.81 9.63
C ILE A 628 10.26 27.38 9.84
N LYS A 629 10.49 26.50 10.81
CA LYS A 629 11.84 26.06 11.20
C LYS A 629 12.32 24.85 10.40
N ASP A 630 11.40 24.07 9.83
CA ASP A 630 11.73 22.91 8.99
C ASP A 630 12.04 23.42 7.58
N GLU A 631 13.27 23.21 7.12
CA GLU A 631 13.75 23.75 5.83
C GLU A 631 13.03 23.12 4.63
N LYS A 632 12.69 21.83 4.69
CA LYS A 632 11.96 21.15 3.60
C LYS A 632 10.51 21.64 3.51
N LEU A 633 9.85 21.86 4.65
CA LEU A 633 8.51 22.44 4.70
C LEU A 633 8.51 23.90 4.24
N LYS A 634 9.53 24.66 4.65
CA LYS A 634 9.73 26.06 4.22
C LYS A 634 9.92 26.17 2.72
N ASP A 635 10.74 25.28 2.14
CA ASP A 635 10.95 25.20 0.68
C ASP A 635 9.65 24.86 -0.06
N LEU A 636 8.91 23.85 0.39
CA LEU A 636 7.60 23.52 -0.18
C LEU A 636 6.63 24.70 -0.15
N LEU A 637 6.50 25.37 0.98
CA LEU A 637 5.64 26.55 1.12
C LEU A 637 6.07 27.70 0.21
N SER A 638 7.37 27.91 0.02
CA SER A 638 7.91 28.94 -0.87
C SER A 638 7.53 28.72 -2.34
N LYS A 639 7.32 27.46 -2.75
CA LYS A 639 6.91 27.06 -4.10
C LYS A 639 5.37 27.03 -4.28
N LEU A 640 4.63 26.80 -3.20
CA LEU A 640 3.16 26.81 -3.21
C LEU A 640 2.61 28.24 -3.18
N LEU A 641 3.16 29.13 -2.34
CA LEU A 641 2.70 30.51 -2.17
C LEU A 641 3.34 31.48 -3.17
N VAL A 642 3.41 31.06 -4.42
CA VAL A 642 3.87 31.89 -5.55
C VAL A 642 2.65 32.54 -6.19
N LYS A 643 2.64 33.90 -6.27
CA LYS A 643 1.52 34.69 -6.76
C LYS A 643 1.15 34.38 -8.21
N ASP A 644 2.16 34.43 -9.10
CA ASP A 644 1.95 34.11 -10.52
C ASP A 644 1.86 32.59 -10.71
N PRO A 645 0.71 32.04 -11.16
CA PRO A 645 0.54 30.62 -11.36
C PRO A 645 1.49 30.01 -12.40
N LYS A 646 2.13 30.82 -13.25
CA LYS A 646 3.15 30.33 -14.20
C LYS A 646 4.39 29.82 -13.49
N TYR A 647 4.78 30.49 -12.41
CA TYR A 647 5.97 30.16 -11.62
C TYR A 647 5.63 29.33 -10.38
N ARG A 648 4.34 29.15 -10.07
CA ARG A 648 3.90 28.24 -8.99
C ARG A 648 4.18 26.81 -9.39
N ILE A 649 4.67 26.00 -8.43
CA ILE A 649 4.91 24.56 -8.58
C ILE A 649 3.74 23.86 -9.31
N SER A 650 4.01 22.86 -10.13
CA SER A 650 2.99 21.99 -10.72
C SER A 650 2.57 20.90 -9.74
N TRP A 651 1.47 20.17 -10.02
CA TRP A 651 1.08 19.03 -9.22
C TRP A 651 2.10 17.89 -9.27
N GLU A 652 2.74 17.67 -10.41
CA GLU A 652 3.80 16.68 -10.60
C GLU A 652 5.01 17.01 -9.72
N GLU A 653 5.51 18.24 -9.81
CA GLU A 653 6.62 18.72 -8.98
C GLU A 653 6.28 18.72 -7.49
N TYR A 654 5.00 19.00 -7.12
CA TYR A 654 4.54 18.91 -5.75
C TYR A 654 4.61 17.48 -5.23
N PHE A 655 4.12 16.47 -5.96
CA PHE A 655 4.15 15.08 -5.53
C PHE A 655 5.55 14.50 -5.39
N GLU A 656 6.52 15.02 -6.15
CA GLU A 656 7.92 14.61 -6.14
C GLU A 656 8.81 15.45 -5.20
N HIS A 657 8.24 16.40 -4.49
CA HIS A 657 8.99 17.32 -3.66
C HIS A 657 9.74 16.62 -2.52
N ASP A 658 10.95 17.11 -2.18
CA ASP A 658 11.83 16.53 -1.16
C ASP A 658 11.21 16.47 0.26
N PHE A 659 10.21 17.28 0.51
CA PHE A 659 9.44 17.20 1.74
C PHE A 659 8.75 15.84 1.92
N PHE A 660 8.39 15.16 0.84
CA PHE A 660 7.72 13.85 0.88
C PHE A 660 8.70 12.65 0.87
N LYS A 661 9.97 12.88 0.53
CA LYS A 661 11.04 11.85 0.53
C LYS A 661 11.66 11.56 1.91
#